data_9bab77e638935cc371a9b7947225a13f
#
_entry.id   9bab77e638935cc371a9b7947225a13f
#
_cell.length_a   1.000
_cell.length_b   1.000
_cell.length_c   1.000
_cell.angle_alpha   90.00
_cell.angle_beta   90.00
_cell.angle_gamma   90.00
#
_symmetry.space_group_name_H-M   'P 1'
#
loop_
_entity.id
_entity.type
_entity.pdbx_description
1 polymer ?
#
loop_
_entity_poly.entity_id
_entity_poly.type
_entity_poly.pdbx_seq_one_letter_code
_entity_poly.pdbx_strand_id
1 'polypeptide(L)'
;MKKPFIMLMMSSCLLSTPSIAQVVVNDPVATRQAVITCGNARFTVLTPEMIRVEYSEQAKFEDRATFTIVNRKLDAPQFTKSEDDTYLYITTSNLKLKYRKGTDPRTLPASPSNLTITISGNGVSSVWYPGKPDPLNLKGTSRTLDGLMGESKRAEMENGLVSRSGWAVIDDSWASPRSDGGRSYALSPNSDMGYPWWTQRADNHAMDTYVLGYGHNYKKALADYTKIAGSIPLPPDYVFGYWYSKYSSYSADDYRNIMSDLKTNKIPTDVMVIDMDWHWNGNAYSQSEGRGGWTGWSWNTNLIPNPKGLLSEMHSQNFKTALNLHPADGINQIESPTYFAAMNSELGGKYLNDSRNNINWSLDYTDFTKSFFKNIIRDHESEGVDFWWLDWQQYLTSPYTNSLSETFWCNYVFFNEAAKRTGHRPVIFHRWGGLGSHRYQIGFSGDANISYEALAFEPYFTATASNVGYGYWGHDLGGHMFSNEELVNNPNLVLRWIQFGVFTPIFRTHATNDSRIERRIWKFPNFPTILEAVRLRYSLFPYIYTMARKTYDTGISICRPLYYEYPEVEEAYTYDNEYFFGDDILVAPITEKSDANGITIKDVWLPEGKWWSVSTNELIEGPRLVTMSFTDKQIPYFYRQGALIPNNPADVMNVTERPSQLVLNIVSGENGKGFIYEDDGDNPDYSSNYAETMLSQTFDGHVGEYVISPRKGTSKEAPSSRSYKLLIYNTDKPLSAKVDGMQVTFTYNAESKCTTIEVPSASCSMERRIEVEYATSSAVASITANDAKVAYDSASTKFIASAQCSKKILVE
;
A
#
# COMPACT_ATOMS: atom_id res chain seq x y z
N MET A 1 -30.77 68.85 5.72
CA MET A 1 -29.35 68.47 5.93
C MET A 1 -29.36 66.99 6.23
N LYS A 2 -29.00 66.11 5.24
CA LYS A 2 -28.88 64.69 5.41
C LYS A 2 -27.39 64.39 5.53
N LYS A 3 -26.96 63.81 6.65
CA LYS A 3 -25.59 63.30 6.83
C LYS A 3 -25.43 61.92 6.13
N PRO A 4 -24.34 61.63 5.46
CA PRO A 4 -24.08 60.30 4.90
C PRO A 4 -23.51 59.38 5.99
N PHE A 5 -24.05 58.15 6.07
CA PHE A 5 -23.53 57.05 6.86
C PHE A 5 -22.39 56.39 6.09
N ILE A 6 -21.18 56.51 6.59
CA ILE A 6 -20.02 55.76 6.06
C ILE A 6 -20.03 54.38 6.70
N MET A 7 -20.32 53.34 5.90
CA MET A 7 -20.25 51.96 6.30
C MET A 7 -18.81 51.48 6.12
N LEU A 8 -18.10 51.31 7.24
CA LEU A 8 -16.75 50.78 7.27
C LEU A 8 -16.85 49.27 7.08
N MET A 9 -16.51 48.75 5.89
CA MET A 9 -16.31 47.30 5.68
C MET A 9 -15.00 46.89 6.35
N MET A 10 -15.12 46.26 7.52
CA MET A 10 -14.01 45.45 8.08
C MET A 10 -13.86 44.20 7.23
N SER A 11 -12.83 44.20 6.41
CA SER A 11 -12.33 42.97 5.77
C SER A 11 -11.69 42.11 6.89
N SER A 12 -12.40 41.09 7.34
CA SER A 12 -11.83 40.08 8.19
C SER A 12 -10.93 39.18 7.31
N CYS A 13 -9.63 39.46 7.32
CA CYS A 13 -8.65 38.43 6.96
C CYS A 13 -8.82 37.25 7.93
N LEU A 14 -9.53 36.24 7.51
CA LEU A 14 -9.46 34.91 8.11
C LEU A 14 -8.03 34.39 7.85
N LEU A 15 -7.15 34.59 8.83
CA LEU A 15 -5.91 33.83 8.93
C LEU A 15 -6.32 32.36 9.06
N SER A 16 -6.21 31.60 7.97
CA SER A 16 -6.34 30.15 8.04
C SER A 16 -5.25 29.64 8.98
N THR A 17 -5.65 29.13 10.14
CA THR A 17 -4.74 28.38 11.00
C THR A 17 -4.24 27.17 10.21
N PRO A 18 -2.92 26.92 10.18
CA PRO A 18 -2.40 25.77 9.46
C PRO A 18 -3.00 24.49 10.06
N SER A 19 -3.48 23.62 9.19
CA SER A 19 -4.09 22.35 9.56
C SER A 19 -3.02 21.37 10.06
N ILE A 20 -3.26 20.76 11.22
CA ILE A 20 -2.47 19.64 11.74
C ILE A 20 -3.22 18.37 11.39
N ALA A 21 -2.52 17.34 10.94
CA ALA A 21 -3.13 16.04 10.66
C ALA A 21 -3.91 15.56 11.89
N GLN A 22 -5.16 15.18 11.67
CA GLN A 22 -6.04 14.76 12.74
C GLN A 22 -5.51 13.44 13.33
N VAL A 23 -5.03 13.48 14.57
CA VAL A 23 -4.73 12.28 15.34
C VAL A 23 -6.00 11.42 15.37
N VAL A 24 -5.87 10.13 14.99
CA VAL A 24 -7.00 9.19 14.94
C VAL A 24 -7.75 9.24 16.27
N VAL A 25 -8.97 9.74 16.25
CA VAL A 25 -9.84 9.75 17.44
C VAL A 25 -10.30 8.31 17.64
N ASN A 26 -9.77 7.69 18.69
CA ASN A 26 -10.17 6.34 19.09
C ASN A 26 -11.53 6.39 19.78
N ASP A 27 -12.49 5.59 19.33
CA ASP A 27 -13.79 5.39 19.98
C ASP A 27 -13.96 3.92 20.38
N PRO A 28 -13.21 3.47 21.42
CA PRO A 28 -13.05 2.07 21.73
C PRO A 28 -14.21 1.43 22.50
N VAL A 29 -15.13 2.25 23.04
CA VAL A 29 -16.26 1.74 23.84
C VAL A 29 -17.39 1.33 22.92
N ALA A 30 -17.75 0.04 22.96
CA ALA A 30 -18.83 -0.48 22.12
C ALA A 30 -20.20 0.11 22.50
N THR A 31 -21.08 0.21 21.52
CA THR A 31 -22.49 0.58 21.72
C THR A 31 -23.15 -0.40 22.70
N ARG A 32 -23.79 0.10 23.75
CA ARG A 32 -24.35 -0.72 24.85
C ARG A 32 -25.28 -1.82 24.37
N GLN A 33 -26.09 -1.55 23.33
CA GLN A 33 -27.02 -2.50 22.74
C GLN A 33 -26.35 -3.70 22.09
N ALA A 34 -25.07 -3.57 21.70
CA ALA A 34 -24.30 -4.64 21.11
C ALA A 34 -23.62 -5.56 22.14
N VAL A 35 -23.63 -5.19 23.43
CA VAL A 35 -22.88 -5.88 24.49
C VAL A 35 -23.78 -6.80 25.31
N ILE A 36 -23.38 -8.06 25.44
CA ILE A 36 -24.04 -9.10 26.23
C ILE A 36 -23.03 -9.64 27.26
N THR A 37 -23.35 -9.50 28.55
CA THR A 37 -22.55 -10.08 29.65
C THR A 37 -23.22 -11.32 30.21
N CYS A 38 -22.44 -12.36 30.44
CA CYS A 38 -22.89 -13.63 31.04
C CYS A 38 -21.82 -14.13 32.04
N GLY A 39 -21.95 -13.68 33.29
CA GLY A 39 -20.93 -13.95 34.32
C GLY A 39 -19.55 -13.37 33.95
N ASN A 40 -18.56 -14.21 33.88
CA ASN A 40 -17.18 -13.89 33.52
C ASN A 40 -16.94 -13.79 32.00
N ALA A 41 -17.96 -13.98 31.18
CA ALA A 41 -17.89 -13.82 29.73
C ALA A 41 -18.62 -12.56 29.28
N ARG A 42 -18.07 -11.89 28.28
CA ARG A 42 -18.68 -10.76 27.58
C ARG A 42 -18.61 -10.97 26.07
N PHE A 43 -19.71 -10.70 25.40
CA PHE A 43 -19.84 -10.81 23.94
C PHE A 43 -20.23 -9.46 23.39
N THR A 44 -19.59 -9.01 22.33
CA THR A 44 -19.94 -7.77 21.64
C THR A 44 -20.20 -8.07 20.17
N VAL A 45 -21.45 -7.87 19.72
CA VAL A 45 -21.83 -8.07 18.32
C VAL A 45 -21.50 -6.79 17.55
N LEU A 46 -20.40 -6.79 16.79
CA LEU A 46 -19.91 -5.60 16.08
C LEU A 46 -20.54 -5.43 14.71
N THR A 47 -20.69 -6.53 13.98
CA THR A 47 -21.42 -6.59 12.70
C THR A 47 -22.20 -7.91 12.65
N PRO A 48 -23.08 -8.14 11.66
CA PRO A 48 -23.70 -9.46 11.50
C PRO A 48 -22.71 -10.62 11.32
N GLU A 49 -21.47 -10.31 10.89
CA GLU A 49 -20.42 -11.28 10.61
C GLU A 49 -19.24 -11.21 11.60
N MET A 50 -19.26 -10.27 12.58
CA MET A 50 -18.15 -10.10 13.52
C MET A 50 -18.63 -10.03 14.96
N ILE A 51 -18.04 -10.86 15.82
CA ILE A 51 -18.32 -10.87 17.24
C ILE A 51 -17.03 -10.89 18.05
N ARG A 52 -16.92 -10.02 19.06
CA ARG A 52 -15.87 -10.06 20.06
C ARG A 52 -16.29 -11.00 21.20
N VAL A 53 -15.38 -11.83 21.64
CA VAL A 53 -15.51 -12.76 22.76
C VAL A 53 -14.45 -12.43 23.80
N GLU A 54 -14.89 -12.12 25.00
CA GLU A 54 -14.02 -11.86 26.15
C GLU A 54 -14.35 -12.80 27.28
N TYR A 55 -13.32 -13.24 28.02
CA TYR A 55 -13.47 -13.97 29.26
C TYR A 55 -12.41 -13.53 30.24
N SER A 56 -12.81 -13.17 31.45
CA SER A 56 -11.92 -12.82 32.55
C SER A 56 -12.41 -13.45 33.83
N GLU A 57 -11.58 -14.22 34.54
CA GLU A 57 -11.92 -14.81 35.83
C GLU A 57 -12.31 -13.74 36.87
N GLN A 58 -11.86 -12.51 36.69
CA GLN A 58 -12.15 -11.38 37.57
C GLN A 58 -13.31 -10.51 37.05
N ALA A 59 -13.95 -10.89 35.92
CA ALA A 59 -14.93 -10.08 35.20
C ALA A 59 -14.42 -8.66 34.85
N LYS A 60 -13.12 -8.52 34.60
CA LYS A 60 -12.47 -7.28 34.16
C LYS A 60 -12.27 -7.31 32.65
N PHE A 61 -13.01 -6.51 31.97
CA PHE A 61 -13.01 -6.44 30.51
C PHE A 61 -12.28 -5.17 30.01
N GLU A 62 -11.73 -5.21 28.81
CA GLU A 62 -10.98 -4.10 28.24
C GLU A 62 -11.85 -3.22 27.32
N ASP A 63 -12.11 -2.00 27.76
CA ASP A 63 -12.89 -1.01 26.99
C ASP A 63 -12.05 0.08 26.35
N ARG A 64 -10.74 0.15 26.67
CA ARG A 64 -9.82 1.08 26.00
C ARG A 64 -9.41 0.56 24.63
N ALA A 65 -8.88 1.44 23.80
CA ALA A 65 -8.18 1.06 22.58
C ALA A 65 -6.99 0.15 22.90
N THR A 66 -6.63 -0.70 21.96
CA THR A 66 -5.46 -1.57 22.01
C THR A 66 -4.54 -1.31 20.84
N PHE A 67 -3.41 -1.99 20.78
CA PHE A 67 -2.51 -1.91 19.63
C PHE A 67 -3.19 -2.35 18.33
N THR A 68 -4.09 -3.31 18.41
CA THR A 68 -4.80 -3.84 17.24
C THR A 68 -6.12 -3.11 16.98
N ILE A 69 -6.96 -2.94 18.01
CA ILE A 69 -8.32 -2.46 17.88
C ILE A 69 -8.49 -1.10 18.56
N VAL A 70 -8.87 -0.10 17.80
CA VAL A 70 -8.97 1.28 18.29
C VAL A 70 -10.40 1.81 18.34
N ASN A 71 -11.34 1.20 17.62
CA ASN A 71 -12.75 1.59 17.57
C ASN A 71 -13.65 0.37 17.79
N ARG A 72 -14.68 0.51 18.64
CA ARG A 72 -15.72 -0.51 18.82
C ARG A 72 -17.12 0.10 18.83
N LYS A 73 -17.22 1.42 18.74
CA LYS A 73 -18.51 2.13 18.69
C LYS A 73 -19.07 2.09 17.27
N LEU A 74 -19.67 0.97 16.95
CA LEU A 74 -20.45 0.78 15.73
C LEU A 74 -21.95 0.76 16.06
N ASP A 75 -22.76 0.98 15.05
CA ASP A 75 -24.20 0.76 15.18
C ASP A 75 -24.46 -0.71 15.49
N ALA A 76 -25.25 -0.98 16.53
CA ALA A 76 -25.55 -2.35 16.91
C ALA A 76 -26.33 -3.05 15.78
N PRO A 77 -25.83 -4.17 15.23
CA PRO A 77 -26.57 -4.90 14.21
C PRO A 77 -27.79 -5.57 14.81
N GLN A 78 -28.72 -6.02 13.97
CA GLN A 78 -29.84 -6.83 14.44
C GLN A 78 -29.34 -8.22 14.83
N PHE A 79 -29.67 -8.66 16.02
CA PHE A 79 -29.42 -10.01 16.53
C PHE A 79 -30.49 -10.43 17.55
N THR A 80 -30.58 -11.71 17.82
CA THR A 80 -31.41 -12.25 18.89
C THR A 80 -30.55 -12.86 19.98
N LYS A 81 -30.95 -12.65 21.23
CA LYS A 81 -30.40 -13.31 22.41
C LYS A 81 -31.44 -14.27 22.98
N SER A 82 -31.06 -15.53 23.23
CA SER A 82 -31.84 -16.48 24.00
C SER A 82 -30.96 -17.29 24.94
N GLU A 83 -31.52 -17.88 25.98
CA GLU A 83 -30.78 -18.74 26.90
C GLU A 83 -31.69 -19.83 27.46
N ASP A 84 -31.09 -20.97 27.77
CA ASP A 84 -31.66 -22.05 28.59
C ASP A 84 -30.86 -22.17 29.90
N ASP A 85 -31.09 -23.21 30.68
CA ASP A 85 -30.40 -23.43 31.95
C ASP A 85 -28.89 -23.55 31.77
N THR A 86 -28.42 -24.04 30.63
CA THR A 86 -27.01 -24.42 30.38
C THR A 86 -26.32 -23.44 29.44
N TYR A 87 -26.99 -22.94 28.44
CA TYR A 87 -26.38 -22.20 27.34
C TYR A 87 -26.96 -20.81 27.13
N LEU A 88 -26.11 -19.89 26.70
CA LEU A 88 -26.46 -18.64 26.07
C LEU A 88 -26.30 -18.79 24.55
N TYR A 89 -27.29 -18.25 23.82
CA TYR A 89 -27.28 -18.17 22.34
C TYR A 89 -27.36 -16.73 21.89
N ILE A 90 -26.53 -16.40 20.89
CA ILE A 90 -26.59 -15.11 20.17
C ILE A 90 -26.64 -15.44 18.69
N THR A 91 -27.64 -14.92 17.99
CA THR A 91 -27.84 -15.21 16.57
C THR A 91 -27.99 -13.93 15.77
N THR A 92 -27.15 -13.74 14.76
CA THR A 92 -27.24 -12.73 13.72
C THR A 92 -27.73 -13.38 12.42
N SER A 93 -27.72 -12.65 11.30
CA SER A 93 -27.98 -13.23 9.98
C SER A 93 -26.91 -14.25 9.55
N ASN A 94 -25.66 -14.13 10.02
CA ASN A 94 -24.51 -14.89 9.54
C ASN A 94 -23.87 -15.75 10.62
N LEU A 95 -24.04 -15.41 11.91
CA LEU A 95 -23.41 -16.08 13.02
C LEU A 95 -24.43 -16.66 14.00
N LYS A 96 -24.16 -17.85 14.51
CA LYS A 96 -24.86 -18.43 15.64
C LYS A 96 -23.85 -18.86 16.71
N LEU A 97 -23.72 -18.04 17.76
CA LEU A 97 -22.92 -18.33 18.93
C LEU A 97 -23.70 -19.17 19.92
N LYS A 98 -23.08 -20.21 20.45
CA LYS A 98 -23.52 -21.02 21.57
C LYS A 98 -22.45 -21.07 22.65
N TYR A 99 -22.73 -20.57 23.83
CA TYR A 99 -21.81 -20.51 24.95
C TYR A 99 -22.37 -21.24 26.20
N ARG A 100 -21.59 -22.15 26.79
CA ARG A 100 -21.92 -22.82 28.04
C ARG A 100 -21.69 -21.84 29.20
N LYS A 101 -22.76 -21.47 29.89
CA LYS A 101 -22.70 -20.49 30.98
C LYS A 101 -21.77 -20.93 32.11
N GLY A 102 -20.98 -19.96 32.63
CA GLY A 102 -20.09 -20.19 33.79
C GLY A 102 -18.80 -20.94 33.46
N THR A 103 -18.44 -21.15 32.18
CA THR A 103 -17.23 -21.85 31.80
C THR A 103 -16.22 -20.93 31.16
N ASP A 104 -14.93 -21.22 31.25
CA ASP A 104 -13.89 -20.60 30.43
C ASP A 104 -13.92 -21.19 29.02
N PRO A 105 -14.08 -20.40 27.97
CA PRO A 105 -14.06 -20.89 26.60
C PRO A 105 -12.76 -21.61 26.20
N ARG A 106 -11.65 -21.31 26.87
CA ARG A 106 -10.32 -21.86 26.58
C ARG A 106 -10.02 -23.23 27.21
N THR A 107 -10.76 -23.64 28.23
CA THR A 107 -10.34 -24.72 29.14
C THR A 107 -10.47 -26.12 28.61
N LEU A 108 -11.08 -26.36 27.47
CA LEU A 108 -11.17 -27.66 26.85
C LEU A 108 -10.45 -27.67 25.51
N PRO A 109 -9.21 -28.15 25.43
CA PRO A 109 -8.53 -28.30 24.17
C PRO A 109 -9.37 -29.18 23.24
N ALA A 110 -9.65 -28.69 22.06
CA ALA A 110 -10.37 -29.37 21.00
C ALA A 110 -11.83 -29.77 21.29
N SER A 111 -12.47 -29.30 22.37
CA SER A 111 -13.89 -29.54 22.59
C SER A 111 -14.74 -28.32 22.24
N PRO A 112 -15.65 -28.43 21.26
CA PRO A 112 -16.55 -27.32 20.89
C PRO A 112 -17.66 -27.10 21.94
N SER A 113 -17.66 -27.79 23.07
CA SER A 113 -18.78 -27.81 24.01
C SER A 113 -18.99 -26.53 24.81
N ASN A 114 -17.91 -25.73 25.07
CA ASN A 114 -18.02 -24.52 25.87
C ASN A 114 -18.40 -23.30 25.06
N LEU A 115 -17.79 -23.16 23.89
CA LEU A 115 -18.10 -22.08 22.97
C LEU A 115 -17.98 -22.58 21.54
N THR A 116 -19.02 -22.34 20.75
CA THR A 116 -19.00 -22.54 19.31
C THR A 116 -19.64 -21.37 18.61
N ILE A 117 -19.13 -21.03 17.44
CA ILE A 117 -19.75 -20.05 16.53
C ILE A 117 -19.92 -20.75 15.19
N THR A 118 -21.19 -20.97 14.81
CA THR A 118 -21.53 -21.44 13.46
C THR A 118 -21.59 -20.24 12.54
N ILE A 119 -20.92 -20.35 11.41
CA ILE A 119 -20.88 -19.35 10.34
C ILE A 119 -21.68 -19.89 9.17
N SER A 120 -22.58 -19.09 8.60
CA SER A 120 -23.40 -19.47 7.45
C SER A 120 -23.62 -18.29 6.50
N GLY A 121 -23.59 -18.58 5.21
CA GLY A 121 -23.74 -17.59 4.14
C GLY A 121 -22.44 -17.30 3.42
N ASN A 122 -22.53 -16.56 2.31
CA ASN A 122 -21.39 -16.17 1.48
C ASN A 122 -20.50 -17.36 1.08
N GLY A 123 -21.10 -18.43 0.52
CA GLY A 123 -20.40 -19.60 0.02
C GLY A 123 -19.98 -20.63 1.10
N VAL A 124 -20.22 -20.38 2.39
CA VAL A 124 -19.69 -21.21 3.47
C VAL A 124 -20.74 -21.64 4.47
N SER A 125 -20.56 -22.87 4.98
CA SER A 125 -21.17 -23.36 6.22
C SER A 125 -20.08 -24.02 7.07
N SER A 126 -19.67 -23.38 8.15
CA SER A 126 -18.58 -23.85 9.00
C SER A 126 -18.81 -23.55 10.48
N VAL A 127 -17.99 -24.12 11.35
CA VAL A 127 -18.04 -23.89 12.79
C VAL A 127 -16.66 -23.54 13.29
N TRP A 128 -16.56 -22.46 14.04
CA TRP A 128 -15.38 -22.08 14.79
C TRP A 128 -15.54 -22.37 16.29
N TYR A 129 -14.44 -22.69 16.97
CA TYR A 129 -14.31 -22.76 18.42
C TYR A 129 -12.87 -22.38 18.83
N PRO A 130 -12.60 -21.93 20.07
CA PRO A 130 -11.28 -21.56 20.53
C PRO A 130 -10.27 -22.70 20.34
N GLY A 131 -9.11 -22.35 19.75
CA GLY A 131 -8.04 -23.31 19.45
C GLY A 131 -8.22 -24.12 18.16
N LYS A 132 -9.30 -23.89 17.40
CA LYS A 132 -9.46 -24.57 16.10
C LYS A 132 -8.41 -24.07 15.11
N PRO A 133 -7.61 -24.97 14.48
CA PRO A 133 -6.67 -24.57 13.45
C PRO A 133 -7.38 -24.15 12.16
N ASP A 134 -6.76 -23.23 11.42
CA ASP A 134 -7.23 -22.77 10.13
C ASP A 134 -6.20 -23.04 9.02
N PRO A 135 -6.15 -24.26 8.47
CA PRO A 135 -5.20 -24.63 7.43
C PRO A 135 -5.51 -23.96 6.06
N LEU A 136 -6.70 -23.37 5.92
CA LEU A 136 -7.14 -22.69 4.69
C LEU A 136 -7.05 -21.16 4.78
N ASN A 137 -6.36 -20.65 5.81
CA ASN A 137 -6.11 -19.22 5.93
C ASN A 137 -5.29 -18.69 4.75
N LEU A 138 -5.75 -17.59 4.17
CA LEU A 138 -5.15 -16.99 2.95
C LEU A 138 -3.91 -16.16 3.23
N LYS A 139 -3.41 -16.21 4.47
CA LYS A 139 -2.23 -15.52 4.94
C LYS A 139 -2.35 -13.99 4.89
N GLY A 140 -1.36 -13.34 5.42
CA GLY A 140 -1.21 -11.89 5.47
C GLY A 140 0.15 -11.49 4.94
N THR A 141 1.02 -11.05 5.82
CA THR A 141 2.38 -10.64 5.46
C THR A 141 3.39 -11.13 6.50
N SER A 142 4.63 -10.76 6.37
CA SER A 142 5.68 -11.01 7.36
C SER A 142 6.48 -9.74 7.63
N ARG A 143 7.25 -9.74 8.72
CA ARG A 143 8.08 -8.60 9.11
C ARG A 143 9.13 -8.26 8.06
N THR A 144 9.70 -9.28 7.41
CA THR A 144 10.80 -9.11 6.47
C THR A 144 10.93 -10.30 5.52
N LEU A 145 11.46 -10.02 4.34
CA LEU A 145 11.93 -11.00 3.37
C LEU A 145 13.45 -11.14 3.39
N ASP A 146 14.14 -10.64 4.43
CA ASP A 146 15.58 -10.68 4.54
C ASP A 146 16.12 -12.10 4.31
N GLY A 147 17.08 -12.22 3.41
CA GLY A 147 17.71 -13.50 3.10
C GLY A 147 16.78 -14.49 2.42
N LEU A 148 15.66 -14.04 1.81
CA LEU A 148 14.86 -14.91 0.94
C LEU A 148 15.74 -15.43 -0.18
N MET A 149 16.21 -16.67 -0.01
CA MET A 149 17.14 -17.37 -0.88
C MET A 149 16.49 -18.59 -1.51
N GLY A 150 16.39 -18.61 -2.84
CA GLY A 150 16.19 -19.81 -3.66
C GLY A 150 14.80 -20.46 -3.62
N GLU A 151 14.60 -21.34 -4.57
CA GLU A 151 13.34 -21.97 -5.01
C GLU A 151 12.48 -22.64 -3.94
N SER A 152 13.01 -22.97 -2.77
CA SER A 152 12.32 -23.76 -1.76
C SER A 152 11.85 -23.00 -0.52
N LYS A 153 12.13 -21.70 -0.41
CA LYS A 153 11.83 -20.94 0.81
C LYS A 153 11.04 -19.67 0.51
N ARG A 154 9.75 -19.84 0.27
CA ARG A 154 8.79 -18.75 0.50
C ARG A 154 8.90 -18.35 1.97
N ALA A 155 8.90 -17.05 2.27
CA ALA A 155 8.85 -16.59 3.65
C ALA A 155 7.60 -17.15 4.35
N GLU A 156 7.73 -17.53 5.60
CA GLU A 156 6.58 -17.92 6.40
C GLU A 156 5.72 -16.67 6.65
N MET A 157 4.48 -16.76 6.20
CA MET A 157 3.52 -15.65 6.28
C MET A 157 2.62 -15.83 7.50
N GLU A 158 2.31 -14.74 8.19
CA GLU A 158 1.33 -14.71 9.26
C GLU A 158 -0.07 -15.03 8.75
N ASN A 159 -0.98 -15.41 9.65
CA ASN A 159 -2.38 -15.59 9.28
C ASN A 159 -3.02 -14.23 8.96
N GLY A 160 -3.76 -14.19 7.86
CA GLY A 160 -4.56 -13.04 7.45
C GLY A 160 -5.96 -13.05 8.05
N LEU A 161 -6.72 -12.01 7.71
CA LEU A 161 -8.09 -11.79 8.20
C LEU A 161 -9.16 -12.41 7.31
N VAL A 162 -8.74 -13.20 6.32
CA VAL A 162 -9.60 -13.90 5.36
C VAL A 162 -9.13 -15.34 5.19
N SER A 163 -10.08 -16.24 4.97
CA SER A 163 -9.83 -17.67 4.85
C SER A 163 -10.89 -18.37 4.02
N ARG A 164 -10.47 -19.38 3.27
CA ARG A 164 -11.40 -20.31 2.58
C ARG A 164 -12.24 -21.13 3.57
N SER A 165 -11.85 -21.21 4.85
CA SER A 165 -12.68 -21.77 5.92
C SER A 165 -13.92 -20.91 6.22
N GLY A 166 -13.99 -19.69 5.69
CA GLY A 166 -15.08 -18.72 5.88
C GLY A 166 -15.02 -17.98 7.21
N TRP A 167 -13.95 -18.16 8.00
CA TRP A 167 -13.71 -17.44 9.24
C TRP A 167 -12.23 -17.12 9.42
N ALA A 168 -11.98 -16.06 10.14
CA ALA A 168 -10.65 -15.68 10.63
C ALA A 168 -10.77 -15.18 12.08
N VAL A 169 -9.64 -15.04 12.76
CA VAL A 169 -9.58 -14.66 14.17
C VAL A 169 -8.54 -13.56 14.38
N ILE A 170 -8.92 -12.52 15.12
CA ILE A 170 -7.99 -11.59 15.71
C ILE A 170 -7.91 -11.93 17.19
N ASP A 171 -6.78 -12.48 17.62
CA ASP A 171 -6.53 -12.69 19.04
C ASP A 171 -5.80 -11.46 19.61
N ASP A 172 -6.55 -10.60 20.27
CA ASP A 172 -6.07 -9.38 20.89
C ASP A 172 -5.76 -9.55 22.39
N SER A 173 -5.76 -10.80 22.88
CA SER A 173 -5.44 -11.13 24.27
C SER A 173 -3.99 -10.79 24.60
N TRP A 174 -3.74 -10.19 25.75
CA TRP A 174 -2.36 -9.88 26.17
C TRP A 174 -1.52 -11.18 26.34
N ALA A 175 -2.13 -12.27 26.78
CA ALA A 175 -1.44 -13.55 26.95
C ALA A 175 -0.93 -14.14 25.63
N SER A 176 -1.57 -13.83 24.52
CA SER A 176 -1.17 -14.27 23.19
C SER A 176 -0.06 -13.39 22.63
N PRO A 177 1.09 -13.95 22.22
CA PRO A 177 2.11 -13.14 21.57
C PRO A 177 1.62 -12.65 20.21
N ARG A 178 1.98 -11.40 19.88
CA ARG A 178 1.86 -10.87 18.53
C ARG A 178 2.94 -11.50 17.65
N SER A 179 2.74 -11.47 16.36
CA SER A 179 3.70 -11.97 15.38
C SER A 179 5.06 -11.26 15.42
N ASP A 180 5.08 -10.02 15.91
CA ASP A 180 6.30 -9.22 16.10
C ASP A 180 7.02 -9.50 17.45
N GLY A 181 6.61 -10.54 18.17
CA GLY A 181 7.17 -10.94 19.47
C GLY A 181 6.66 -10.16 20.67
N GLY A 182 5.91 -9.08 20.46
CA GLY A 182 5.33 -8.28 21.54
C GLY A 182 4.00 -8.78 22.06
N ARG A 183 3.36 -7.99 22.90
CA ARG A 183 2.01 -8.20 23.44
C ARG A 183 1.07 -7.07 23.01
N SER A 184 -0.23 -7.34 22.99
CA SER A 184 -1.23 -6.30 22.72
C SER A 184 -1.52 -5.51 23.99
N TYR A 185 -0.91 -4.33 24.12
CA TYR A 185 -1.16 -3.40 25.20
C TYR A 185 -2.44 -2.60 24.95
N ALA A 186 -3.00 -2.04 26.03
CA ALA A 186 -4.02 -1.01 25.94
C ALA A 186 -3.38 0.36 25.68
N LEU A 187 -4.14 1.26 25.10
CA LEU A 187 -3.77 2.65 24.83
C LEU A 187 -4.56 3.59 25.77
N SER A 188 -3.85 4.30 26.63
CA SER A 188 -4.44 5.32 27.51
C SER A 188 -4.54 6.65 26.78
N PRO A 189 -5.72 7.28 26.72
CA PRO A 189 -5.85 8.62 26.14
C PRO A 189 -5.22 9.71 27.04
N ASN A 190 -5.00 9.42 28.32
CA ASN A 190 -4.42 10.34 29.29
C ASN A 190 -2.88 10.32 29.17
N SER A 191 -2.37 10.94 28.12
CA SER A 191 -0.95 11.04 27.83
C SER A 191 -0.56 12.50 27.60
N ASP A 192 0.62 12.88 28.04
CA ASP A 192 1.22 14.20 27.80
C ASP A 192 1.96 14.29 26.45
N MET A 193 1.85 13.22 25.63
CA MET A 193 2.39 13.17 24.28
C MET A 193 1.46 13.79 23.22
N GLY A 194 0.20 14.06 23.56
CA GLY A 194 -0.82 14.55 22.63
C GLY A 194 -1.46 13.43 21.78
N TYR A 195 -1.09 12.19 22.02
CA TYR A 195 -1.71 10.97 21.47
C TYR A 195 -1.67 9.87 22.53
N PRO A 196 -2.53 8.80 22.41
CA PRO A 196 -2.61 7.75 23.42
C PRO A 196 -1.26 7.04 23.64
N TRP A 197 -0.99 6.63 24.87
CA TRP A 197 0.25 5.95 25.24
C TRP A 197 -0.04 4.54 25.78
N TRP A 198 0.91 3.62 25.62
CA TRP A 198 0.75 2.25 26.07
C TRP A 198 0.51 2.17 27.58
N THR A 199 -0.30 1.20 27.98
CA THR A 199 -0.58 0.88 29.39
C THR A 199 -0.97 -0.60 29.51
N GLN A 200 -0.88 -1.13 30.72
CA GLN A 200 -1.30 -2.51 30.99
C GLN A 200 -2.79 -2.70 30.71
N ARG A 201 -3.15 -3.91 30.31
CA ARG A 201 -4.54 -4.31 30.12
C ARG A 201 -5.29 -4.34 31.45
N ALA A 202 -6.61 -4.28 31.38
CA ALA A 202 -7.48 -4.40 32.57
C ALA A 202 -7.29 -5.76 33.28
N ASP A 203 -7.04 -6.82 32.48
CA ASP A 203 -6.65 -8.15 32.95
C ASP A 203 -5.76 -8.81 31.89
N ASN A 204 -4.48 -9.04 32.21
CA ASN A 204 -3.52 -9.67 31.31
C ASN A 204 -3.80 -11.17 31.06
N HIS A 205 -4.66 -11.80 31.84
CA HIS A 205 -5.07 -13.18 31.68
C HIS A 205 -6.41 -13.33 30.95
N ALA A 206 -7.11 -12.23 30.67
CA ALA A 206 -8.34 -12.26 29.93
C ALA A 206 -8.15 -12.77 28.51
N MET A 207 -9.12 -13.54 28.02
CA MET A 207 -9.32 -13.77 26.59
C MET A 207 -9.96 -12.52 25.98
N ASP A 208 -9.47 -12.12 24.82
CA ASP A 208 -10.02 -11.00 24.03
C ASP A 208 -9.86 -11.33 22.55
N THR A 209 -10.87 -11.91 21.97
CA THR A 209 -10.80 -12.51 20.62
C THR A 209 -11.94 -12.01 19.75
N TYR A 210 -11.63 -11.60 18.53
CA TYR A 210 -12.62 -11.22 17.52
C TYR A 210 -12.73 -12.33 16.50
N VAL A 211 -13.93 -12.84 16.31
CA VAL A 211 -14.24 -13.86 15.32
C VAL A 211 -14.93 -13.21 14.13
N LEU A 212 -14.31 -13.33 12.97
CA LEU A 212 -14.72 -12.79 11.70
C LEU A 212 -15.32 -13.95 10.88
N GLY A 213 -16.63 -13.99 10.71
CA GLY A 213 -17.34 -15.04 9.99
C GLY A 213 -17.99 -14.51 8.71
N TYR A 214 -17.17 -13.99 7.81
CA TYR A 214 -17.61 -13.34 6.56
C TYR A 214 -17.85 -14.31 5.40
N GLY A 215 -17.60 -15.62 5.59
CA GLY A 215 -17.59 -16.55 4.47
C GLY A 215 -16.52 -16.12 3.46
N HIS A 216 -16.87 -16.15 2.17
CA HIS A 216 -16.00 -15.69 1.12
C HIS A 216 -16.19 -14.20 0.73
N ASN A 217 -16.88 -13.42 1.54
CA ASN A 217 -16.98 -11.97 1.33
C ASN A 217 -15.75 -11.25 1.88
N TYR A 218 -14.58 -11.50 1.27
CA TYR A 218 -13.28 -11.04 1.73
C TYR A 218 -13.18 -9.52 1.79
N LYS A 219 -13.69 -8.82 0.77
CA LYS A 219 -13.69 -7.34 0.75
C LYS A 219 -14.46 -6.74 1.92
N LYS A 220 -15.61 -7.32 2.27
CA LYS A 220 -16.37 -6.87 3.43
C LYS A 220 -15.65 -7.12 4.75
N ALA A 221 -14.97 -8.25 4.88
CA ALA A 221 -14.16 -8.55 6.06
C ALA A 221 -13.10 -7.48 6.31
N LEU A 222 -12.38 -7.07 5.27
CA LEU A 222 -11.34 -6.04 5.34
C LEU A 222 -11.92 -4.65 5.57
N ALA A 223 -13.02 -4.30 4.90
CA ALA A 223 -13.70 -3.03 5.11
C ALA A 223 -14.23 -2.89 6.55
N ASP A 224 -14.78 -3.96 7.13
CA ASP A 224 -15.25 -3.95 8.52
C ASP A 224 -14.07 -4.01 9.53
N TYR A 225 -12.96 -4.66 9.17
CA TYR A 225 -11.73 -4.60 9.95
C TYR A 225 -11.22 -3.17 10.09
N THR A 226 -11.15 -2.40 9.00
CA THR A 226 -10.68 -1.01 9.08
C THR A 226 -11.59 -0.11 9.90
N LYS A 227 -12.87 -0.43 10.06
CA LYS A 227 -13.77 0.29 10.98
C LYS A 227 -13.38 0.11 12.43
N ILE A 228 -12.93 -1.09 12.83
CA ILE A 228 -12.55 -1.35 14.22
C ILE A 228 -11.06 -1.15 14.49
N ALA A 229 -10.21 -1.40 13.50
CA ALA A 229 -8.76 -1.28 13.62
C ALA A 229 -8.23 0.10 13.18
N GLY A 230 -9.07 0.98 12.65
CA GLY A 230 -8.72 2.27 12.10
C GLY A 230 -8.47 2.22 10.58
N SER A 231 -8.70 3.35 9.93
CA SER A 231 -8.53 3.49 8.47
C SER A 231 -7.07 3.34 8.03
N ILE A 232 -6.88 2.97 6.77
CA ILE A 232 -5.59 3.02 6.08
C ILE A 232 -5.40 4.47 5.62
N PRO A 233 -4.43 5.25 6.15
CA PRO A 233 -4.24 6.64 5.75
C PRO A 233 -3.85 6.76 4.28
N LEU A 234 -4.28 7.84 3.62
CA LEU A 234 -3.79 8.19 2.29
C LEU A 234 -2.41 8.85 2.43
N PRO A 235 -1.33 8.24 1.90
CA PRO A 235 0.00 8.84 1.98
C PRO A 235 0.11 10.12 1.13
N PRO A 236 1.15 10.94 1.31
CA PRO A 236 1.46 12.01 0.37
C PRO A 236 1.64 11.49 -1.05
N ASP A 237 1.29 12.30 -2.04
CA ASP A 237 1.32 11.91 -3.46
C ASP A 237 2.72 11.53 -3.96
N TYR A 238 3.77 12.24 -3.51
CA TYR A 238 5.14 12.00 -3.94
C TYR A 238 5.67 10.59 -3.64
N VAL A 239 5.08 9.87 -2.68
CA VAL A 239 5.50 8.49 -2.38
C VAL A 239 5.19 7.51 -3.50
N PHE A 240 4.27 7.85 -4.40
CA PHE A 240 3.89 7.01 -5.54
C PHE A 240 4.78 7.19 -6.77
N GLY A 241 5.69 8.17 -6.76
CA GLY A 241 6.70 8.36 -7.80
C GLY A 241 7.88 7.40 -7.67
N TYR A 242 8.94 7.63 -8.45
CA TYR A 242 10.16 6.84 -8.37
C TYR A 242 11.07 7.36 -7.24
N TRP A 243 11.60 6.42 -6.44
CA TRP A 243 12.58 6.68 -5.40
C TRP A 243 13.94 6.15 -5.84
N TYR A 244 14.91 7.02 -5.91
CA TYR A 244 16.30 6.60 -5.99
C TYR A 244 16.82 6.30 -4.59
N SER A 245 17.26 5.09 -4.37
CA SER A 245 17.86 4.63 -3.13
C SER A 245 18.97 3.62 -3.43
N LYS A 246 20.07 3.73 -2.71
CA LYS A 246 21.11 2.71 -2.61
C LYS A 246 21.92 2.96 -1.36
N TYR A 247 22.15 1.94 -0.55
CA TYR A 247 23.13 2.04 0.51
C TYR A 247 24.53 2.18 -0.10
N SER A 248 25.13 3.33 0.09
CA SER A 248 26.49 3.67 -0.35
C SER A 248 26.96 4.90 0.41
N SER A 249 28.26 4.98 0.67
CA SER A 249 28.89 6.16 1.29
C SER A 249 28.97 7.34 0.31
N TYR A 250 27.81 7.76 -0.22
CA TYR A 250 27.72 8.87 -1.16
C TYR A 250 28.09 10.20 -0.51
N SER A 251 28.97 10.95 -1.17
CA SER A 251 29.24 12.35 -0.84
C SER A 251 28.13 13.27 -1.36
N ALA A 252 28.13 14.52 -0.90
CA ALA A 252 27.26 15.55 -1.44
C ALA A 252 27.42 15.73 -2.96
N ASP A 253 28.66 15.59 -3.48
CA ASP A 253 28.92 15.70 -4.91
C ASP A 253 28.41 14.46 -5.67
N ASP A 254 28.43 13.27 -5.08
CA ASP A 254 27.79 12.09 -5.68
C ASP A 254 26.29 12.30 -5.84
N TYR A 255 25.60 12.84 -4.83
CA TYR A 255 24.19 13.17 -4.94
C TYR A 255 23.92 14.24 -6.01
N ARG A 256 24.75 15.28 -6.13
CA ARG A 256 24.67 16.27 -7.20
C ARG A 256 24.85 15.65 -8.58
N ASN A 257 25.78 14.73 -8.72
CA ASN A 257 26.00 13.97 -9.96
C ASN A 257 24.77 13.10 -10.29
N ILE A 258 24.21 12.41 -9.32
CA ILE A 258 22.98 11.60 -9.48
C ILE A 258 21.82 12.51 -9.96
N MET A 259 21.57 13.64 -9.30
CA MET A 259 20.53 14.58 -9.71
C MET A 259 20.75 15.11 -11.14
N SER A 260 22.00 15.44 -11.49
CA SER A 260 22.37 15.86 -12.83
C SER A 260 22.12 14.76 -13.88
N ASP A 261 22.48 13.52 -13.56
CA ASP A 261 22.27 12.38 -14.44
C ASP A 261 20.77 12.07 -14.63
N LEU A 262 19.98 12.10 -13.55
CA LEU A 262 18.51 11.94 -13.62
C LEU A 262 17.89 12.97 -14.56
N LYS A 263 18.27 14.23 -14.42
CA LYS A 263 17.80 15.33 -15.27
C LYS A 263 18.24 15.17 -16.73
N THR A 264 19.52 14.86 -16.96
CA THR A 264 20.10 14.70 -18.29
C THR A 264 19.46 13.57 -19.06
N ASN A 265 19.18 12.45 -18.38
CA ASN A 265 18.55 11.28 -18.96
C ASN A 265 17.02 11.35 -18.94
N LYS A 266 16.44 12.45 -18.46
CA LYS A 266 14.98 12.68 -18.37
C LYS A 266 14.26 11.54 -17.66
N ILE A 267 14.80 11.15 -16.50
CA ILE A 267 14.23 10.12 -15.63
C ILE A 267 13.33 10.81 -14.61
N PRO A 268 12.03 10.61 -14.66
CA PRO A 268 11.11 11.12 -13.63
C PRO A 268 11.50 10.55 -12.26
N THR A 269 11.58 11.41 -11.24
CA THR A 269 11.99 10.97 -9.88
C THR A 269 11.43 11.95 -8.85
N ASP A 270 10.91 11.43 -7.74
CA ASP A 270 10.28 12.21 -6.68
C ASP A 270 11.02 12.15 -5.35
N VAL A 271 11.66 11.02 -5.02
CA VAL A 271 12.28 10.82 -3.72
C VAL A 271 13.75 10.44 -3.85
N MET A 272 14.58 11.12 -3.06
CA MET A 272 15.99 10.81 -2.87
C MET A 272 16.19 10.25 -1.46
N VAL A 273 16.57 8.99 -1.36
CA VAL A 273 16.90 8.36 -0.07
C VAL A 273 18.39 8.53 0.22
N ILE A 274 18.71 9.03 1.40
CA ILE A 274 20.06 9.10 1.93
C ILE A 274 20.17 8.02 2.99
N ASP A 275 20.92 6.97 2.68
CA ASP A 275 21.05 5.80 3.53
C ASP A 275 22.04 6.03 4.66
N MET A 276 22.19 5.08 5.56
CA MET A 276 22.75 5.21 6.91
C MET A 276 24.15 5.85 7.00
N ASP A 277 24.92 5.95 5.93
CA ASP A 277 26.19 6.68 5.94
C ASP A 277 26.01 8.21 5.95
N TRP A 278 24.76 8.72 5.96
CA TRP A 278 24.48 10.13 6.21
C TRP A 278 24.99 10.57 7.59
N HIS A 279 24.99 9.66 8.57
CA HIS A 279 25.50 9.90 9.91
C HIS A 279 26.84 9.18 10.14
N TRP A 280 27.53 9.61 11.19
CA TRP A 280 28.67 8.87 11.67
C TRP A 280 28.20 7.51 12.19
N ASN A 281 28.76 6.45 11.61
CA ASN A 281 28.55 5.07 12.01
C ASN A 281 29.90 4.41 12.26
N GLY A 282 30.04 3.49 13.14
CA GLY A 282 31.30 2.79 13.39
C GLY A 282 32.08 3.37 14.57
N ASN A 283 31.37 3.77 15.63
CA ASN A 283 32.05 3.96 16.91
C ASN A 283 32.68 2.62 17.35
N ALA A 284 33.85 2.70 18.01
CA ALA A 284 34.62 1.52 18.43
C ALA A 284 33.80 0.57 19.33
N TYR A 285 32.82 1.10 20.06
CA TYR A 285 31.96 0.33 20.93
C TYR A 285 30.96 -0.52 20.11
N SER A 286 30.23 0.06 19.17
CA SER A 286 29.29 -0.68 18.31
C SER A 286 29.99 -1.80 17.56
N GLN A 287 31.23 -1.55 17.08
CA GLN A 287 32.06 -2.55 16.42
C GLN A 287 32.49 -3.68 17.37
N SER A 288 32.88 -3.35 18.61
CA SER A 288 33.28 -4.35 19.61
C SER A 288 32.15 -5.27 20.04
N GLU A 289 30.89 -4.78 20.00
CA GLU A 289 29.68 -5.57 20.30
C GLU A 289 29.19 -6.37 19.09
N GLY A 290 29.86 -6.28 17.94
CA GLY A 290 29.44 -6.92 16.70
C GLY A 290 28.18 -6.31 16.07
N ARG A 291 27.77 -5.12 16.48
CA ARG A 291 26.56 -4.43 16.01
C ARG A 291 26.80 -3.55 14.78
N GLY A 292 28.01 -3.49 14.29
CA GLY A 292 28.34 -2.85 13.02
C GLY A 292 28.30 -1.32 12.99
N GLY A 293 27.98 -0.65 14.09
CA GLY A 293 27.92 0.81 14.15
C GLY A 293 26.82 1.41 13.29
N TRP A 294 25.65 0.81 13.27
CA TRP A 294 24.54 1.21 12.39
C TRP A 294 23.71 2.36 12.93
N THR A 295 23.75 2.62 14.24
CA THR A 295 23.06 3.73 14.88
C THR A 295 23.94 4.99 14.87
N GLY A 296 23.39 6.11 14.45
CA GLY A 296 24.03 7.42 14.52
C GLY A 296 23.02 8.55 14.29
N TRP A 297 23.37 9.76 14.78
CA TRP A 297 22.47 10.91 14.75
C TRP A 297 23.11 12.18 14.22
N SER A 298 24.44 12.26 14.20
CA SER A 298 25.16 13.42 13.69
C SER A 298 25.57 13.21 12.25
N TRP A 299 25.40 14.22 11.41
CA TRP A 299 25.81 14.15 10.02
C TRP A 299 27.28 13.78 9.85
N ASN A 300 27.57 12.89 8.95
CA ASN A 300 28.92 12.59 8.50
C ASN A 300 29.42 13.75 7.61
N THR A 301 30.01 14.74 8.25
CA THR A 301 30.47 15.95 7.57
C THR A 301 31.64 15.74 6.60
N ASN A 302 32.29 14.57 6.62
CA ASN A 302 33.27 14.19 5.60
C ASN A 302 32.58 13.89 4.26
N LEU A 303 31.39 13.31 4.30
CA LEU A 303 30.60 13.01 3.11
C LEU A 303 29.67 14.19 2.75
N ILE A 304 28.98 14.75 3.75
CA ILE A 304 28.00 15.81 3.56
C ILE A 304 28.37 17.02 4.44
N PRO A 305 29.31 17.88 3.99
CA PRO A 305 29.81 19.01 4.79
C PRO A 305 28.76 20.09 5.09
N ASN A 306 27.75 20.21 4.25
CA ASN A 306 26.64 21.14 4.39
C ASN A 306 25.30 20.44 4.11
N PRO A 307 24.75 19.71 5.10
CA PRO A 307 23.53 18.95 4.91
C PRO A 307 22.34 19.82 4.48
N LYS A 308 22.09 20.91 5.19
CA LYS A 308 21.00 21.84 4.88
C LYS A 308 21.08 22.39 3.45
N GLY A 309 22.32 22.68 2.98
CA GLY A 309 22.54 23.12 1.61
C GLY A 309 22.17 22.03 0.60
N LEU A 310 22.62 20.79 0.83
CA LEU A 310 22.32 19.66 -0.05
C LEU A 310 20.79 19.36 -0.10
N LEU A 311 20.13 19.32 1.06
CA LEU A 311 18.67 19.09 1.14
C LEU A 311 17.90 20.21 0.41
N SER A 312 18.34 21.48 0.57
CA SER A 312 17.75 22.61 -0.17
C SER A 312 17.96 22.50 -1.68
N GLU A 313 19.12 22.02 -2.14
CA GLU A 313 19.37 21.74 -3.55
C GLU A 313 18.45 20.64 -4.09
N MET A 314 18.21 19.57 -3.33
CA MET A 314 17.26 18.50 -3.67
C MET A 314 15.84 19.04 -3.78
N HIS A 315 15.38 19.81 -2.81
CA HIS A 315 14.05 20.43 -2.82
C HIS A 315 13.87 21.39 -4.00
N SER A 316 14.91 22.17 -4.34
CA SER A 316 14.87 23.09 -5.50
C SER A 316 14.65 22.37 -6.84
N GLN A 317 14.89 21.07 -6.89
CA GLN A 317 14.66 20.19 -8.04
C GLN A 317 13.46 19.27 -7.87
N ASN A 318 12.57 19.57 -6.90
CA ASN A 318 11.35 18.85 -6.56
C ASN A 318 11.57 17.42 -5.99
N PHE A 319 12.74 17.11 -5.46
CA PHE A 319 12.93 15.87 -4.73
C PHE A 319 12.48 16.02 -3.27
N LYS A 320 11.82 15.00 -2.75
CA LYS A 320 11.65 14.78 -1.32
C LYS A 320 12.80 13.93 -0.79
N THR A 321 13.10 14.07 0.49
CA THR A 321 14.26 13.43 1.11
C THR A 321 13.85 12.52 2.26
N ALA A 322 14.41 11.32 2.29
CA ALA A 322 14.26 10.37 3.39
C ALA A 322 15.63 9.99 3.95
N LEU A 323 15.74 9.93 5.27
CA LEU A 323 16.92 9.38 5.95
C LEU A 323 16.61 8.01 6.56
N ASN A 324 17.53 7.06 6.37
CA ASN A 324 17.47 5.74 6.99
C ASN A 324 17.86 5.82 8.47
N LEU A 325 17.18 5.08 9.34
CA LEU A 325 17.41 5.01 10.78
C LEU A 325 17.54 3.57 11.27
N HIS A 326 18.53 3.33 12.14
CA HIS A 326 18.72 2.12 12.92
C HIS A 326 18.89 2.50 14.40
N PRO A 327 17.81 2.73 15.16
CA PRO A 327 17.89 3.45 16.44
C PRO A 327 18.34 2.62 17.65
N ALA A 328 18.52 1.30 17.51
CA ALA A 328 18.62 0.36 18.63
C ALA A 328 19.76 0.64 19.62
N ASP A 329 20.88 1.21 19.18
CA ASP A 329 22.03 1.45 20.06
C ASP A 329 21.89 2.74 20.91
N GLY A 330 20.81 3.51 20.70
CA GLY A 330 20.55 4.74 21.44
C GLY A 330 21.41 5.94 20.98
N ILE A 331 21.83 6.82 21.89
CA ILE A 331 22.55 8.04 21.53
C ILE A 331 23.95 8.00 22.17
N ASN A 332 24.96 7.82 21.33
CA ASN A 332 26.34 7.66 21.77
C ASN A 332 27.07 9.02 21.85
N GLN A 333 27.86 9.20 22.92
CA GLN A 333 28.59 10.43 23.16
C GLN A 333 29.68 10.72 22.12
N ILE A 334 30.32 9.69 21.59
CA ILE A 334 31.43 9.85 20.63
C ILE A 334 30.87 10.18 19.25
N GLU A 335 29.85 9.46 18.86
CA GLU A 335 29.24 9.57 17.54
C GLU A 335 28.34 10.82 17.42
N SER A 336 27.57 11.14 18.49
CA SER A 336 26.64 12.28 18.51
C SER A 336 26.83 13.16 19.77
N PRO A 337 27.99 13.80 19.95
CA PRO A 337 28.33 14.49 21.20
C PRO A 337 27.37 15.61 21.57
N THR A 338 26.87 16.38 20.61
CA THR A 338 25.96 17.49 20.83
C THR A 338 24.58 16.99 21.29
N TYR A 339 24.02 16.01 20.62
CA TYR A 339 22.74 15.42 20.94
C TYR A 339 22.78 14.64 22.25
N PHE A 340 23.88 13.90 22.47
CA PHE A 340 24.12 13.22 23.76
C PHE A 340 24.12 14.23 24.93
N ALA A 341 24.90 15.32 24.82
CA ALA A 341 24.99 16.33 25.89
C ALA A 341 23.64 16.99 26.17
N ALA A 342 22.90 17.37 25.12
CA ALA A 342 21.58 17.98 25.26
C ALA A 342 20.58 17.04 25.95
N MET A 343 20.45 15.80 25.45
CA MET A 343 19.53 14.83 26.02
C MET A 343 19.93 14.39 27.43
N ASN A 344 21.22 14.12 27.67
CA ASN A 344 21.69 13.73 29.00
C ASN A 344 21.42 14.79 30.06
N SER A 345 21.64 16.07 29.73
CA SER A 345 21.31 17.20 30.59
C SER A 345 19.80 17.31 30.85
N GLU A 346 18.96 17.20 29.80
CA GLU A 346 17.52 17.31 29.94
C GLU A 346 16.91 16.15 30.74
N LEU A 347 17.43 14.94 30.54
CA LEU A 347 16.97 13.71 31.20
C LEU A 347 17.61 13.45 32.56
N GLY A 348 18.53 14.31 32.99
CA GLY A 348 19.21 14.20 34.31
C GLY A 348 19.99 12.87 34.46
N GLY A 349 20.51 12.31 33.40
CA GLY A 349 21.26 11.04 33.40
C GLY A 349 20.43 9.78 33.58
N LYS A 350 19.10 9.85 33.56
CA LYS A 350 18.16 8.73 33.81
C LYS A 350 18.41 7.48 32.99
N TYR A 351 18.80 7.68 31.72
CA TYR A 351 18.99 6.58 30.75
C TYR A 351 20.47 6.35 30.41
N LEU A 352 21.37 7.02 31.13
CA LEU A 352 22.80 6.93 30.86
C LEU A 352 23.32 5.53 31.18
N ASN A 353 24.11 5.00 30.27
CA ASN A 353 24.94 3.83 30.45
C ASN A 353 26.42 4.27 30.46
N ASP A 354 26.96 4.52 31.66
CA ASP A 354 28.33 5.02 31.82
C ASP A 354 29.38 4.10 31.19
N SER A 355 29.15 2.78 31.24
CA SER A 355 30.09 1.82 30.65
C SER A 355 30.19 1.89 29.14
N ARG A 356 29.22 2.48 28.50
CA ARG A 356 29.07 2.59 27.04
C ARG A 356 29.18 4.02 26.53
N ASN A 357 29.23 5.02 27.42
CA ASN A 357 29.08 6.44 27.06
C ASN A 357 27.86 6.67 26.15
N ASN A 358 26.75 6.12 26.56
CA ASN A 358 25.53 6.04 25.72
C ASN A 358 24.26 6.33 26.52
N ILE A 359 23.31 7.03 25.94
CA ILE A 359 21.93 7.09 26.42
C ILE A 359 21.19 5.93 25.76
N ASN A 360 20.76 4.96 26.55
CA ASN A 360 20.08 3.77 26.05
C ASN A 360 18.78 4.14 25.32
N TRP A 361 18.50 3.44 24.25
CA TRP A 361 17.23 3.55 23.53
C TRP A 361 16.06 3.20 24.44
N SER A 362 15.12 4.13 24.59
CA SER A 362 14.07 4.05 25.62
C SER A 362 12.76 4.71 25.14
N LEU A 363 12.35 4.44 23.90
CA LEU A 363 11.18 5.08 23.25
C LEU A 363 9.85 4.72 23.94
N ASP A 364 9.84 3.74 24.83
CA ASP A 364 8.70 3.35 25.65
C ASP A 364 8.41 4.35 26.82
N TYR A 365 9.30 5.33 27.06
CA TYR A 365 9.11 6.38 28.06
C TYR A 365 8.87 7.75 27.43
N THR A 366 7.86 8.47 27.93
CA THR A 366 7.43 9.76 27.37
C THR A 366 8.48 10.86 27.50
N ASP A 367 9.23 10.90 28.60
CA ASP A 367 10.30 11.89 28.81
C ASP A 367 11.47 11.68 27.83
N PHE A 368 11.90 10.42 27.64
CA PHE A 368 12.90 10.09 26.62
C PHE A 368 12.39 10.49 25.23
N THR A 369 11.18 10.07 24.86
CA THR A 369 10.59 10.33 23.56
C THR A 369 10.52 11.83 23.25
N LYS A 370 10.05 12.64 24.21
CA LYS A 370 10.01 14.09 24.04
C LYS A 370 11.39 14.69 23.81
N SER A 371 12.37 14.28 24.63
CA SER A 371 13.74 14.78 24.53
C SER A 371 14.38 14.37 23.21
N PHE A 372 14.18 13.12 22.78
CA PHE A 372 14.68 12.58 21.52
C PHE A 372 14.11 13.33 20.29
N PHE A 373 12.79 13.45 20.21
CA PHE A 373 12.18 14.17 19.09
C PHE A 373 12.55 15.65 19.08
N LYS A 374 12.56 16.30 20.23
CA LYS A 374 12.93 17.73 20.35
C LYS A 374 14.36 18.00 19.91
N ASN A 375 15.32 17.22 20.41
CA ASN A 375 16.75 17.53 20.25
C ASN A 375 17.36 16.94 18.99
N ILE A 376 16.78 15.87 18.42
CA ILE A 376 17.37 15.16 17.28
C ILE A 376 16.46 15.25 16.04
N ILE A 377 15.28 14.65 16.13
CA ILE A 377 14.41 14.50 14.94
C ILE A 377 13.97 15.85 14.38
N ARG A 378 13.50 16.77 15.24
CA ARG A 378 13.05 18.10 14.81
C ARG A 378 14.20 18.98 14.28
N ASP A 379 15.41 18.75 14.76
CA ASP A 379 16.60 19.43 14.25
C ASP A 379 16.83 19.07 12.79
N HIS A 380 16.91 17.77 12.48
CA HIS A 380 17.06 17.31 11.10
C HIS A 380 15.87 17.67 10.18
N GLU A 381 14.64 17.59 10.68
CA GLU A 381 13.47 18.06 9.94
C GLU A 381 13.56 19.57 9.62
N SER A 382 14.14 20.37 10.52
CA SER A 382 14.37 21.80 10.29
C SER A 382 15.46 22.08 9.25
N GLU A 383 16.36 21.13 9.03
CA GLU A 383 17.37 21.17 7.99
C GLU A 383 16.80 20.81 6.61
N GLY A 384 15.66 20.10 6.54
CA GLY A 384 15.00 19.74 5.30
C GLY A 384 14.70 18.25 5.11
N VAL A 385 14.77 17.42 6.15
CA VAL A 385 14.34 16.02 6.06
C VAL A 385 12.82 15.93 5.98
N ASP A 386 12.29 15.31 4.92
CA ASP A 386 10.86 15.21 4.71
C ASP A 386 10.24 14.08 5.53
N PHE A 387 10.85 12.90 5.54
CA PHE A 387 10.35 11.75 6.30
C PHE A 387 11.46 10.75 6.65
N TRP A 388 11.10 9.73 7.44
CA TRP A 388 12.04 8.80 8.04
C TRP A 388 11.83 7.37 7.55
N TRP A 389 12.93 6.66 7.29
CA TRP A 389 12.93 5.23 7.03
C TRP A 389 13.40 4.51 8.31
N LEU A 390 12.46 3.84 9.00
CA LEU A 390 12.71 3.01 10.17
C LEU A 390 13.04 1.60 9.70
N ASP A 391 14.32 1.29 9.66
CA ASP A 391 14.82 0.02 9.15
C ASP A 391 15.00 -1.01 10.28
N TRP A 392 15.77 -2.03 10.03
CA TRP A 392 16.09 -3.12 10.94
C TRP A 392 16.82 -2.60 12.19
N GLN A 393 17.28 -3.50 13.06
CA GLN A 393 18.05 -3.20 14.28
C GLN A 393 17.26 -2.56 15.43
N GLN A 394 15.94 -2.53 15.40
CA GLN A 394 15.16 -2.43 16.62
C GLN A 394 15.20 -3.79 17.32
N TYR A 395 15.17 -3.81 18.64
CA TYR A 395 14.96 -5.05 19.39
C TYR A 395 13.59 -5.65 19.07
N LEU A 396 13.41 -6.97 19.24
CA LEU A 396 12.07 -7.55 19.10
C LEU A 396 11.10 -6.96 20.12
N THR A 397 11.56 -6.80 21.36
CA THR A 397 10.80 -6.15 22.43
C THR A 397 11.68 -5.15 23.16
N SER A 398 11.07 -4.12 23.75
CA SER A 398 11.78 -3.12 24.55
C SER A 398 12.60 -3.80 25.65
N PRO A 399 13.86 -3.39 25.82
CA PRO A 399 14.69 -3.90 26.91
C PRO A 399 14.17 -3.53 28.32
N TYR A 400 13.30 -2.54 28.41
CA TYR A 400 12.71 -2.08 29.68
C TYR A 400 11.30 -2.60 29.90
N THR A 401 10.52 -2.67 28.85
CA THR A 401 9.15 -3.20 28.84
C THR A 401 9.13 -4.49 28.02
N ASN A 402 9.60 -5.58 28.61
CA ASN A 402 9.95 -6.86 27.97
C ASN A 402 8.91 -7.51 27.03
N SER A 403 7.74 -6.91 26.91
CA SER A 403 6.66 -7.40 26.04
C SER A 403 6.14 -6.35 25.07
N LEU A 404 6.72 -5.14 25.09
CA LEU A 404 6.38 -4.10 24.13
C LEU A 404 7.17 -4.34 22.85
N SER A 405 6.47 -4.54 21.72
CA SER A 405 7.12 -4.68 20.42
C SER A 405 7.81 -3.38 20.02
N GLU A 406 9.12 -3.43 19.80
CA GLU A 406 9.88 -2.26 19.35
C GLU A 406 9.48 -1.85 17.92
N THR A 407 9.29 -2.80 17.03
CA THR A 407 8.88 -2.49 15.64
C THR A 407 7.53 -1.76 15.61
N PHE A 408 6.50 -2.32 16.26
CA PHE A 408 5.20 -1.68 16.32
C PHE A 408 5.27 -0.32 17.01
N TRP A 409 6.00 -0.24 18.15
CA TRP A 409 6.05 0.95 18.96
C TRP A 409 6.81 2.09 18.28
N CYS A 410 7.94 1.81 17.62
CA CYS A 410 8.63 2.79 16.79
C CYS A 410 7.71 3.33 15.68
N ASN A 411 7.04 2.43 14.95
CA ASN A 411 6.11 2.84 13.89
C ASN A 411 5.00 3.74 14.46
N TYR A 412 4.40 3.35 15.58
CA TYR A 412 3.36 4.11 16.27
C TYR A 412 3.83 5.51 16.65
N VAL A 413 4.97 5.61 17.35
CA VAL A 413 5.48 6.88 17.86
C VAL A 413 5.92 7.80 16.73
N PHE A 414 6.74 7.30 15.80
CA PHE A 414 7.24 8.13 14.69
C PHE A 414 6.10 8.64 13.79
N PHE A 415 5.09 7.82 13.51
CA PHE A 415 3.94 8.26 12.72
C PHE A 415 3.11 9.33 13.43
N ASN A 416 2.84 9.16 14.73
CA ASN A 416 2.10 10.16 15.52
C ASN A 416 2.91 11.45 15.71
N GLU A 417 4.23 11.36 15.82
CA GLU A 417 5.11 12.53 15.84
C GLU A 417 5.16 13.22 14.46
N ALA A 418 5.21 12.48 13.37
CA ALA A 418 5.10 13.05 12.02
C ALA A 418 3.75 13.78 11.84
N ALA A 419 2.66 13.26 12.40
CA ALA A 419 1.34 13.89 12.34
C ALA A 419 1.25 15.27 13.05
N LYS A 420 2.22 15.60 13.90
CA LYS A 420 2.32 16.94 14.51
C LYS A 420 2.93 17.99 13.60
N ARG A 421 3.50 17.58 12.47
CA ARG A 421 4.07 18.53 11.50
C ARG A 421 2.95 19.24 10.76
N THR A 422 2.93 20.56 10.91
CA THR A 422 1.88 21.38 10.32
C THR A 422 1.94 21.40 8.79
N GLY A 423 0.81 21.16 8.16
CA GLY A 423 0.66 21.25 6.71
C GLY A 423 1.16 20.03 5.92
N HIS A 424 1.59 18.96 6.61
CA HIS A 424 2.09 17.73 5.99
C HIS A 424 1.27 16.52 6.42
N ARG A 425 1.10 15.56 5.53
CA ARG A 425 0.60 14.23 5.87
C ARG A 425 1.67 13.44 6.60
N PRO A 426 1.32 12.73 7.68
CA PRO A 426 2.26 11.83 8.30
C PRO A 426 2.62 10.69 7.35
N VAL A 427 3.90 10.43 7.22
CA VAL A 427 4.44 9.28 6.50
C VAL A 427 5.75 8.84 7.13
N ILE A 428 5.92 7.54 7.24
CA ILE A 428 7.16 6.86 7.60
C ILE A 428 7.32 5.65 6.68
N PHE A 429 8.55 5.25 6.44
CA PHE A 429 8.87 4.05 5.69
C PHE A 429 9.43 3.03 6.68
N HIS A 430 8.77 1.87 6.84
CA HIS A 430 9.07 0.98 7.96
C HIS A 430 8.78 -0.49 7.66
N ARG A 431 9.15 -1.38 8.58
CA ARG A 431 8.85 -2.81 8.52
C ARG A 431 7.51 -3.13 9.20
N TRP A 432 6.86 -4.20 8.75
CA TRP A 432 5.62 -4.69 9.36
C TRP A 432 5.79 -5.03 10.84
N GLY A 433 4.95 -4.48 11.70
CA GLY A 433 4.92 -4.66 13.14
C GLY A 433 3.63 -5.33 13.65
N GLY A 434 3.01 -6.22 12.88
CA GLY A 434 1.80 -6.93 13.25
C GLY A 434 0.50 -6.15 13.03
N LEU A 435 -0.64 -6.79 13.31
CA LEU A 435 -1.97 -6.21 13.12
C LEU A 435 -2.09 -4.85 13.82
N GLY A 436 -2.62 -3.86 13.10
CA GLY A 436 -2.69 -2.47 13.51
C GLY A 436 -1.65 -1.58 12.81
N SER A 437 -0.56 -2.12 12.26
CA SER A 437 0.49 -1.34 11.56
C SER A 437 0.00 -0.71 10.25
N HIS A 438 -1.11 -1.16 9.69
CA HIS A 438 -1.74 -0.54 8.51
C HIS A 438 -2.10 0.94 8.72
N ARG A 439 -2.18 1.40 9.97
CA ARG A 439 -2.40 2.81 10.31
C ARG A 439 -1.16 3.70 10.15
N TYR A 440 0.02 3.12 10.01
CA TYR A 440 1.30 3.83 10.02
C TYR A 440 2.05 3.58 8.72
N GLN A 441 1.66 4.27 7.64
CA GLN A 441 2.17 4.04 6.30
C GLN A 441 3.59 4.58 6.12
N ILE A 442 4.42 3.95 5.32
CA ILE A 442 4.30 2.91 4.32
C ILE A 442 5.27 1.76 4.63
N GLY A 443 5.09 0.59 3.96
CA GLY A 443 5.87 -0.61 4.25
C GLY A 443 7.13 -0.79 3.41
N PHE A 444 8.08 -1.53 3.97
CA PHE A 444 9.32 -1.96 3.34
C PHE A 444 9.50 -3.47 3.56
N SER A 445 9.73 -4.23 2.48
CA SER A 445 9.71 -5.70 2.52
C SER A 445 11.00 -6.35 3.03
N GLY A 446 12.10 -5.59 3.13
CA GLY A 446 13.39 -6.10 3.60
C GLY A 446 14.38 -6.44 2.49
N ASP A 447 15.46 -7.10 2.89
CA ASP A 447 16.68 -7.32 2.12
C ASP A 447 16.60 -8.59 1.27
N ALA A 448 15.72 -8.59 0.26
CA ALA A 448 15.58 -9.72 -0.66
C ALA A 448 16.83 -9.93 -1.52
N ASN A 449 17.08 -11.18 -1.94
CA ASN A 449 18.21 -11.49 -2.79
C ASN A 449 18.01 -11.00 -4.23
N ILE A 450 19.14 -10.73 -4.89
CA ILE A 450 19.21 -10.45 -6.33
C ILE A 450 19.04 -11.78 -7.08
N SER A 451 17.78 -12.18 -7.29
CA SER A 451 17.46 -13.44 -7.97
C SER A 451 16.08 -13.40 -8.63
N TYR A 452 15.85 -14.29 -9.59
CA TYR A 452 14.53 -14.50 -10.19
C TYR A 452 13.56 -15.17 -9.21
N GLU A 453 14.06 -15.99 -8.30
CA GLU A 453 13.27 -16.69 -7.28
C GLU A 453 12.71 -15.72 -6.26
N ALA A 454 13.52 -14.75 -5.81
CA ALA A 454 13.03 -13.68 -4.95
C ALA A 454 11.97 -12.84 -5.67
N LEU A 455 12.24 -12.45 -6.92
CA LEU A 455 11.26 -11.72 -7.74
C LEU A 455 9.97 -12.52 -7.93
N ALA A 456 10.05 -13.85 -8.11
CA ALA A 456 8.87 -14.69 -8.32
C ALA A 456 7.94 -14.76 -7.08
N PHE A 457 8.47 -14.52 -5.88
CA PHE A 457 7.68 -14.47 -4.66
C PHE A 457 6.99 -13.12 -4.42
N GLU A 458 7.54 -12.03 -4.92
CA GLU A 458 7.09 -10.67 -4.63
C GLU A 458 5.64 -10.36 -5.08
N PRO A 459 5.13 -10.83 -6.24
CA PRO A 459 3.73 -10.60 -6.60
C PRO A 459 2.75 -11.20 -5.58
N TYR A 460 2.99 -12.44 -5.15
CA TYR A 460 2.19 -13.11 -4.13
C TYR A 460 2.26 -12.36 -2.79
N PHE A 461 3.48 -12.02 -2.33
CA PHE A 461 3.69 -11.29 -1.09
C PHE A 461 2.97 -9.94 -1.09
N THR A 462 3.13 -9.17 -2.18
CA THR A 462 2.53 -7.84 -2.32
C THR A 462 1.00 -7.88 -2.31
N ALA A 463 0.40 -8.81 -3.05
CA ALA A 463 -1.05 -8.94 -3.10
C ALA A 463 -1.62 -9.47 -1.78
N THR A 464 -0.97 -10.48 -1.17
CA THR A 464 -1.43 -11.14 0.06
C THR A 464 -1.38 -10.22 1.27
N ALA A 465 -0.46 -9.25 1.34
CA ALA A 465 -0.41 -8.24 2.41
C ALA A 465 -1.72 -7.44 2.55
N SER A 466 -2.51 -7.36 1.50
CA SER A 466 -3.85 -6.76 1.55
C SER A 466 -4.81 -7.48 2.51
N ASN A 467 -4.59 -8.78 2.79
CA ASN A 467 -5.40 -9.57 3.71
C ASN A 467 -5.31 -9.12 5.18
N VAL A 468 -4.39 -8.21 5.49
CA VAL A 468 -4.27 -7.55 6.80
C VAL A 468 -4.35 -6.02 6.69
N GLY A 469 -4.82 -5.51 5.54
CA GLY A 469 -4.94 -4.08 5.26
C GLY A 469 -3.60 -3.36 5.07
N TYR A 470 -2.48 -4.07 4.92
CA TYR A 470 -1.13 -3.50 4.81
C TYR A 470 -0.64 -3.53 3.36
N GLY A 471 -1.29 -2.76 2.48
CA GLY A 471 -1.15 -2.84 1.05
C GLY A 471 -0.18 -1.84 0.40
N TYR A 472 0.52 -0.99 1.17
CA TYR A 472 1.48 -0.03 0.60
C TYR A 472 2.92 -0.52 0.84
N TRP A 473 3.43 -1.32 -0.11
CA TRP A 473 4.77 -1.87 -0.05
C TRP A 473 5.77 -1.15 -0.94
N GLY A 474 6.99 -0.93 -0.41
CA GLY A 474 8.20 -0.69 -1.17
C GLY A 474 9.10 -1.92 -1.14
N HIS A 475 9.65 -2.29 -2.27
CA HIS A 475 10.58 -3.40 -2.41
C HIS A 475 11.96 -2.87 -2.80
N ASP A 476 12.99 -3.66 -2.58
CA ASP A 476 14.32 -3.39 -3.09
C ASP A 476 14.37 -3.82 -4.56
N LEU A 477 13.84 -2.95 -5.47
CA LEU A 477 13.79 -3.29 -6.89
C LEU A 477 15.19 -3.49 -7.46
N GLY A 478 15.43 -4.69 -7.97
CA GLY A 478 16.73 -5.18 -8.38
C GLY A 478 17.34 -6.17 -7.39
N GLY A 479 16.74 -6.34 -6.21
CA GLY A 479 17.23 -7.12 -5.08
C GLY A 479 18.28 -6.39 -4.26
N HIS A 480 18.43 -6.73 -3.00
CA HIS A 480 19.29 -6.04 -2.04
C HIS A 480 20.71 -6.60 -2.01
N MET A 481 20.85 -7.89 -1.74
CA MET A 481 22.14 -8.59 -1.65
C MET A 481 22.19 -9.74 -2.65
N PHE A 482 23.37 -10.27 -2.92
CA PHE A 482 23.53 -11.35 -3.88
C PHE A 482 24.19 -12.59 -3.26
N SER A 483 23.76 -13.74 -3.75
CA SER A 483 24.39 -15.04 -3.55
C SER A 483 25.01 -15.59 -4.84
N ASN A 484 24.69 -15.00 -5.99
CA ASN A 484 25.19 -15.38 -7.31
C ASN A 484 25.74 -14.14 -8.04
N GLU A 485 27.07 -14.10 -8.28
CA GLU A 485 27.75 -12.98 -8.94
C GLU A 485 27.28 -12.72 -10.37
N GLU A 486 26.82 -13.75 -11.10
CA GLU A 486 26.31 -13.59 -12.46
C GLU A 486 25.03 -12.77 -12.56
N LEU A 487 24.31 -12.66 -11.44
CA LEU A 487 23.03 -11.94 -11.36
C LEU A 487 23.19 -10.50 -10.86
N VAL A 488 24.33 -10.11 -10.29
CA VAL A 488 24.53 -8.83 -9.57
C VAL A 488 24.04 -7.61 -10.36
N ASN A 489 24.37 -7.55 -11.65
CA ASN A 489 23.92 -6.48 -12.55
C ASN A 489 23.36 -7.08 -13.84
N ASN A 490 22.68 -8.21 -13.74
CA ASN A 490 22.03 -8.81 -14.90
C ASN A 490 20.98 -7.86 -15.46
N PRO A 491 21.13 -7.36 -16.71
CA PRO A 491 20.22 -6.34 -17.25
C PRO A 491 18.78 -6.82 -17.38
N ASN A 492 18.57 -8.11 -17.68
CA ASN A 492 17.23 -8.67 -17.79
C ASN A 492 16.57 -8.79 -16.42
N LEU A 493 17.27 -9.28 -15.41
CA LEU A 493 16.74 -9.36 -14.04
C LEU A 493 16.37 -7.98 -13.50
N VAL A 494 17.25 -6.99 -13.64
CA VAL A 494 16.96 -5.61 -13.20
C VAL A 494 15.74 -5.05 -13.94
N LEU A 495 15.63 -5.27 -15.23
CA LEU A 495 14.46 -4.86 -16.01
C LEU A 495 13.18 -5.50 -15.48
N ARG A 496 13.18 -6.83 -15.21
CA ARG A 496 12.00 -7.52 -14.70
C ARG A 496 11.57 -7.01 -13.31
N TRP A 497 12.52 -6.71 -12.43
CA TRP A 497 12.24 -6.05 -11.17
C TRP A 497 11.60 -4.67 -11.36
N ILE A 498 12.12 -3.85 -12.27
CA ILE A 498 11.55 -2.52 -12.57
C ILE A 498 10.16 -2.65 -13.17
N GLN A 499 9.95 -3.57 -14.10
CA GLN A 499 8.65 -3.82 -14.72
C GLN A 499 7.60 -4.28 -13.69
N PHE A 500 7.97 -5.15 -12.75
CA PHE A 500 7.12 -5.51 -11.61
C PHE A 500 6.83 -4.26 -10.76
N GLY A 501 7.85 -3.47 -10.45
CA GLY A 501 7.74 -2.26 -9.64
C GLY A 501 6.74 -1.22 -10.20
N VAL A 502 6.53 -1.16 -11.51
CA VAL A 502 5.52 -0.26 -12.13
C VAL A 502 4.14 -0.47 -11.52
N PHE A 503 3.79 -1.71 -11.23
CA PHE A 503 2.50 -2.14 -10.70
C PHE A 503 2.55 -2.52 -9.21
N THR A 504 3.46 -1.91 -8.46
CA THR A 504 3.48 -1.95 -6.99
C THR A 504 3.10 -0.59 -6.42
N PRO A 505 2.63 -0.49 -5.17
CA PRO A 505 2.25 0.81 -4.60
C PRO A 505 3.42 1.78 -4.50
N ILE A 506 4.60 1.32 -4.10
CA ILE A 506 5.82 2.12 -3.94
C ILE A 506 6.87 1.63 -4.94
N PHE A 507 7.48 2.56 -5.65
CA PHE A 507 8.41 2.29 -6.75
C PHE A 507 9.82 2.76 -6.40
N ARG A 508 10.65 1.88 -5.83
CA ARG A 508 11.97 2.20 -5.24
C ARG A 508 13.04 1.22 -5.67
N THR A 509 14.11 1.68 -6.32
CA THR A 509 15.35 0.89 -6.47
C THR A 509 16.16 0.94 -5.19
N HIS A 510 16.76 -0.17 -4.78
CA HIS A 510 17.67 -0.20 -3.64
C HIS A 510 18.64 -1.38 -3.70
N ALA A 511 19.74 -1.30 -2.97
CA ALA A 511 20.68 -2.39 -2.72
C ALA A 511 21.63 -2.07 -1.57
N THR A 512 22.30 -3.09 -1.04
CA THR A 512 23.33 -3.01 -0.01
C THR A 512 24.58 -2.25 -0.46
N ASN A 513 25.44 -1.90 0.51
CA ASN A 513 26.74 -1.25 0.27
C ASN A 513 27.77 -2.23 -0.29
N ASP A 514 27.56 -2.66 -1.51
CA ASP A 514 28.55 -3.37 -2.30
C ASP A 514 28.80 -2.58 -3.59
N SER A 515 30.05 -2.20 -3.82
CA SER A 515 30.44 -1.39 -4.98
C SER A 515 30.22 -2.08 -6.32
N ARG A 516 30.05 -3.41 -6.32
CA ARG A 516 29.74 -4.21 -7.52
C ARG A 516 28.29 -4.05 -7.95
N ILE A 517 27.39 -3.66 -7.05
CA ILE A 517 25.95 -3.56 -7.35
C ILE A 517 25.64 -2.17 -7.89
N GLU A 518 25.08 -2.08 -9.08
CA GLU A 518 24.59 -0.83 -9.70
C GLU A 518 23.08 -0.67 -9.52
N ARG A 519 22.62 0.54 -9.14
CA ARG A 519 21.20 0.89 -9.06
C ARG A 519 20.84 2.17 -9.80
N ARG A 520 21.85 2.81 -10.41
CA ARG A 520 21.63 3.92 -11.36
C ARG A 520 21.14 3.32 -12.67
N ILE A 521 19.83 3.30 -12.86
CA ILE A 521 19.16 2.62 -13.98
C ILE A 521 19.68 3.06 -15.35
N TRP A 522 20.21 4.27 -15.47
CA TRP A 522 20.80 4.82 -16.69
C TRP A 522 22.19 4.25 -17.05
N LYS A 523 22.75 3.43 -16.18
CA LYS A 523 24.02 2.73 -16.43
C LYS A 523 23.83 1.34 -17.06
N PHE A 524 22.59 0.87 -17.16
CA PHE A 524 22.31 -0.44 -17.75
C PHE A 524 22.18 -0.37 -19.29
N PRO A 525 22.65 -1.40 -20.03
CA PRO A 525 22.61 -1.39 -21.50
C PRO A 525 21.20 -1.35 -22.08
N ASN A 526 20.20 -1.84 -21.34
CA ASN A 526 18.78 -1.82 -21.69
C ASN A 526 18.03 -0.62 -21.09
N PHE A 527 18.74 0.45 -20.71
CA PHE A 527 18.16 1.65 -20.12
C PHE A 527 16.96 2.24 -20.90
N PRO A 528 16.95 2.29 -22.24
CA PRO A 528 15.77 2.81 -22.94
C PRO A 528 14.47 2.07 -22.56
N THR A 529 14.53 0.76 -22.44
CA THR A 529 13.38 -0.08 -22.02
C THR A 529 13.02 0.15 -20.54
N ILE A 530 14.03 0.28 -19.68
CA ILE A 530 13.81 0.62 -18.28
C ILE A 530 13.12 1.99 -18.16
N LEU A 531 13.54 2.98 -18.95
CA LEU A 531 12.96 4.32 -18.96
C LEU A 531 11.48 4.31 -19.41
N GLU A 532 11.15 3.48 -20.41
CA GLU A 532 9.76 3.28 -20.83
C GLU A 532 8.90 2.76 -19.67
N ALA A 533 9.40 1.80 -18.88
CA ALA A 533 8.70 1.28 -17.69
C ALA A 533 8.54 2.37 -16.60
N VAL A 534 9.59 3.16 -16.33
CA VAL A 534 9.50 4.29 -15.38
C VAL A 534 8.45 5.30 -15.85
N ARG A 535 8.44 5.67 -17.13
CA ARG A 535 7.45 6.62 -17.67
C ARG A 535 6.02 6.07 -17.63
N LEU A 536 5.85 4.76 -17.83
CA LEU A 536 4.54 4.12 -17.66
C LEU A 536 4.02 4.31 -16.22
N ARG A 537 4.89 4.18 -15.22
CA ARG A 537 4.53 4.46 -13.81
C ARG A 537 4.00 5.88 -13.63
N TYR A 538 4.69 6.88 -14.19
CA TYR A 538 4.28 8.29 -14.09
C TYR A 538 3.02 8.58 -14.90
N SER A 539 2.87 7.93 -16.02
CA SER A 539 1.63 7.98 -16.79
C SER A 539 0.44 7.47 -15.97
N LEU A 540 0.58 6.33 -15.28
CA LEU A 540 -0.47 5.72 -14.46
C LEU A 540 -0.76 6.48 -13.15
N PHE A 541 -0.02 7.51 -12.79
CA PHE A 541 -0.15 8.16 -11.49
C PHE A 541 -1.58 8.64 -11.15
N PRO A 542 -2.35 9.29 -12.05
CA PRO A 542 -3.73 9.68 -11.73
C PRO A 542 -4.62 8.49 -11.36
N TYR A 543 -4.44 7.35 -12.00
CA TYR A 543 -5.14 6.12 -11.65
C TYR A 543 -4.66 5.57 -10.30
N ILE A 544 -3.35 5.50 -10.08
CA ILE A 544 -2.75 5.01 -8.83
C ILE A 544 -3.24 5.83 -7.64
N TYR A 545 -3.22 7.15 -7.76
CA TYR A 545 -3.63 8.05 -6.67
C TYR A 545 -5.13 7.98 -6.41
N THR A 546 -5.94 7.82 -7.45
CA THR A 546 -7.38 7.54 -7.34
C THR A 546 -7.63 6.22 -6.60
N MET A 547 -6.87 5.16 -6.89
CA MET A 547 -7.00 3.88 -6.19
C MET A 547 -6.47 3.96 -4.75
N ALA A 548 -5.46 4.79 -4.48
CA ALA A 548 -5.01 5.07 -3.11
C ALA A 548 -6.10 5.78 -2.29
N ARG A 549 -6.81 6.73 -2.87
CA ARG A 549 -7.99 7.35 -2.25
C ARG A 549 -9.06 6.29 -1.96
N LYS A 550 -9.34 5.41 -2.91
CA LYS A 550 -10.30 4.33 -2.72
C LYS A 550 -9.87 3.37 -1.61
N THR A 551 -8.58 3.11 -1.47
CA THR A 551 -8.03 2.33 -0.34
C THR A 551 -8.36 2.98 1.01
N TYR A 552 -8.17 4.28 1.14
CA TYR A 552 -8.56 5.04 2.34
C TYR A 552 -10.07 4.92 2.62
N ASP A 553 -10.91 5.08 1.60
CA ASP A 553 -12.37 5.08 1.76
C ASP A 553 -12.95 3.70 2.06
N THR A 554 -12.32 2.62 1.58
CA THR A 554 -12.91 1.27 1.59
C THR A 554 -12.13 0.23 2.40
N GLY A 555 -10.87 0.49 2.73
CA GLY A 555 -9.97 -0.50 3.33
C GLY A 555 -9.46 -1.55 2.33
N ILE A 556 -9.72 -1.39 1.02
CA ILE A 556 -9.30 -2.33 -0.01
C ILE A 556 -8.06 -1.82 -0.73
N SER A 557 -6.96 -2.57 -0.64
CA SER A 557 -5.66 -2.18 -1.18
C SER A 557 -5.63 -2.07 -2.71
N ILE A 558 -4.64 -1.34 -3.23
CA ILE A 558 -4.41 -1.20 -4.67
C ILE A 558 -4.04 -2.55 -5.29
N CYS A 559 -3.03 -3.25 -4.73
CA CYS A 559 -2.69 -4.62 -5.13
C CYS A 559 -3.55 -5.59 -4.34
N ARG A 560 -4.26 -6.47 -5.03
CA ARG A 560 -5.17 -7.41 -4.38
C ARG A 560 -5.24 -8.74 -5.12
N PRO A 561 -5.31 -9.85 -4.38
CA PRO A 561 -5.42 -11.18 -4.96
C PRO A 561 -6.69 -11.34 -5.81
N LEU A 562 -6.63 -12.24 -6.79
CA LEU A 562 -7.75 -12.51 -7.69
C LEU A 562 -9.00 -13.02 -6.96
N TYR A 563 -8.82 -13.75 -5.85
CA TYR A 563 -9.94 -14.28 -5.07
C TYR A 563 -10.81 -13.22 -4.38
N TYR A 564 -10.40 -11.94 -4.37
CA TYR A 564 -11.30 -10.88 -3.87
C TYR A 564 -12.50 -10.67 -4.79
N GLU A 565 -12.31 -10.88 -6.08
CA GLU A 565 -13.36 -10.76 -7.11
C GLU A 565 -13.97 -12.12 -7.48
N TYR A 566 -13.18 -13.21 -7.40
CA TYR A 566 -13.55 -14.56 -7.84
C TYR A 566 -13.34 -15.60 -6.72
N PRO A 567 -14.03 -15.46 -5.57
CA PRO A 567 -13.75 -16.29 -4.39
C PRO A 567 -14.18 -17.76 -4.54
N GLU A 568 -15.04 -18.08 -5.50
CA GLU A 568 -15.53 -19.45 -5.74
C GLU A 568 -14.76 -20.16 -6.88
N VAL A 569 -13.71 -19.53 -7.41
CA VAL A 569 -12.94 -20.03 -8.54
C VAL A 569 -11.57 -20.49 -8.06
N GLU A 570 -11.21 -21.77 -8.30
CA GLU A 570 -9.95 -22.36 -7.81
C GLU A 570 -8.72 -21.71 -8.44
N GLU A 571 -8.81 -21.34 -9.70
CA GLU A 571 -7.73 -20.66 -10.41
C GLU A 571 -7.35 -19.31 -9.77
N ALA A 572 -8.30 -18.62 -9.15
CA ALA A 572 -8.04 -17.36 -8.45
C ALA A 572 -7.12 -17.54 -7.22
N TYR A 573 -6.97 -18.76 -6.73
CA TYR A 573 -6.04 -19.12 -5.64
C TYR A 573 -4.77 -19.78 -6.17
N THR A 574 -4.83 -20.41 -7.35
CA THR A 574 -3.72 -21.14 -7.96
C THR A 574 -2.74 -20.20 -8.65
N TYR A 575 -3.25 -19.20 -9.39
CA TYR A 575 -2.45 -18.17 -10.06
C TYR A 575 -2.13 -17.02 -9.13
N ASP A 576 -1.47 -17.31 -8.02
CA ASP A 576 -1.15 -16.38 -6.93
C ASP A 576 -0.07 -15.35 -7.28
N ASN A 577 0.58 -15.50 -8.43
CA ASN A 577 1.54 -14.57 -8.99
C ASN A 577 0.90 -13.53 -9.94
N GLU A 578 -0.42 -13.54 -10.05
CA GLU A 578 -1.24 -12.56 -10.76
C GLU A 578 -2.10 -11.81 -9.75
N TYR A 579 -2.38 -10.54 -10.03
CA TYR A 579 -3.15 -9.72 -9.10
C TYR A 579 -3.85 -8.56 -9.81
N PHE A 580 -4.88 -8.03 -9.17
CA PHE A 580 -5.48 -6.77 -9.58
C PHE A 580 -4.67 -5.60 -9.06
N PHE A 581 -4.40 -4.64 -9.93
CA PHE A 581 -3.86 -3.33 -9.63
C PHE A 581 -4.96 -2.27 -9.80
N GLY A 582 -5.61 -1.93 -8.69
CA GLY A 582 -6.86 -1.18 -8.71
C GLY A 582 -8.04 -2.02 -9.23
N ASP A 583 -9.04 -1.35 -9.80
CA ASP A 583 -10.30 -2.01 -10.18
C ASP A 583 -10.25 -2.68 -11.56
N ASP A 584 -9.49 -2.09 -12.48
CA ASP A 584 -9.64 -2.35 -13.92
C ASP A 584 -8.37 -2.87 -14.59
N ILE A 585 -7.30 -3.07 -13.82
CA ILE A 585 -6.03 -3.59 -14.35
C ILE A 585 -5.72 -4.95 -13.73
N LEU A 586 -5.61 -5.99 -14.56
CA LEU A 586 -5.03 -7.27 -14.19
C LEU A 586 -3.55 -7.27 -14.56
N VAL A 587 -2.68 -7.70 -13.67
CA VAL A 587 -1.22 -7.75 -13.89
C VAL A 587 -0.71 -9.16 -13.68
N ALA A 588 0.10 -9.65 -14.64
CA ALA A 588 0.76 -10.95 -14.60
C ALA A 588 2.28 -10.77 -14.78
N PRO A 589 3.02 -10.32 -13.74
CA PRO A 589 4.43 -9.94 -13.90
C PRO A 589 5.29 -11.09 -14.44
N ILE A 590 6.22 -10.76 -15.33
CA ILE A 590 7.25 -11.71 -15.75
C ILE A 590 8.31 -11.76 -14.68
N THR A 591 8.48 -12.92 -14.07
CA THR A 591 9.44 -13.17 -12.99
C THR A 591 10.52 -14.14 -13.38
N GLU A 592 10.60 -14.47 -14.67
CA GLU A 592 11.52 -15.45 -15.23
C GLU A 592 12.48 -14.80 -16.22
N LYS A 593 13.59 -15.47 -16.45
CA LYS A 593 14.62 -15.05 -17.41
C LYS A 593 14.10 -15.20 -18.84
N SER A 594 14.35 -14.17 -19.66
CA SER A 594 14.12 -14.25 -21.11
C SER A 594 15.09 -15.22 -21.79
N ASP A 595 14.66 -15.77 -22.90
CA ASP A 595 15.54 -16.55 -23.79
C ASP A 595 16.61 -15.67 -24.47
N ALA A 596 17.45 -16.28 -25.29
CA ALA A 596 18.54 -15.59 -26.00
C ALA A 596 18.04 -14.50 -27.00
N ASN A 597 16.76 -14.52 -27.36
CA ASN A 597 16.15 -13.53 -28.23
C ASN A 597 15.41 -12.44 -27.44
N GLY A 598 15.49 -12.43 -26.11
CA GLY A 598 14.76 -11.51 -25.26
C GLY A 598 13.26 -11.81 -25.16
N ILE A 599 12.87 -13.08 -25.30
CA ILE A 599 11.47 -13.52 -25.25
C ILE A 599 11.25 -14.38 -24.01
N THR A 600 10.11 -14.13 -23.34
CA THR A 600 9.59 -14.99 -22.27
C THR A 600 8.22 -15.51 -22.64
N ILE A 601 7.99 -16.79 -22.45
CA ILE A 601 6.67 -17.42 -22.59
C ILE A 601 6.06 -17.51 -21.20
N LYS A 602 4.82 -17.06 -21.07
CA LYS A 602 4.12 -17.03 -19.78
C LYS A 602 2.67 -17.47 -19.94
N ASP A 603 2.24 -18.32 -19.03
CA ASP A 603 0.84 -18.63 -18.85
C ASP A 603 0.18 -17.53 -18.02
N VAL A 604 -0.95 -17.03 -18.50
CA VAL A 604 -1.76 -16.00 -17.86
C VAL A 604 -3.19 -16.51 -17.73
N TRP A 605 -3.71 -16.53 -16.52
CA TRP A 605 -5.11 -16.84 -16.29
C TRP A 605 -5.95 -15.57 -16.32
N LEU A 606 -6.83 -15.47 -17.29
CA LEU A 606 -7.79 -14.37 -17.40
C LEU A 606 -9.12 -14.82 -16.78
N PRO A 607 -9.59 -14.17 -15.70
CA PRO A 607 -10.85 -14.52 -15.07
C PRO A 607 -12.07 -14.17 -15.93
N GLU A 608 -13.26 -14.56 -15.50
CA GLU A 608 -14.51 -14.21 -16.16
C GLU A 608 -14.59 -12.73 -16.51
N GLY A 609 -15.01 -12.42 -17.73
CA GLY A 609 -15.05 -11.08 -18.30
C GLY A 609 -14.23 -10.97 -19.57
N LYS A 610 -14.07 -9.76 -20.08
CA LYS A 610 -13.30 -9.49 -21.29
C LYS A 610 -12.15 -8.54 -20.97
N TRP A 611 -10.96 -8.89 -21.45
CA TRP A 611 -9.70 -8.30 -21.07
C TRP A 611 -8.95 -7.81 -22.30
N TRP A 612 -8.66 -6.53 -22.34
CA TRP A 612 -7.83 -5.93 -23.39
C TRP A 612 -6.36 -6.12 -23.05
N SER A 613 -5.68 -6.96 -23.82
CA SER A 613 -4.23 -7.13 -23.74
C SER A 613 -3.54 -5.91 -24.33
N VAL A 614 -2.86 -5.13 -23.49
CA VAL A 614 -2.10 -3.96 -23.96
C VAL A 614 -0.89 -4.37 -24.80
N SER A 615 -0.35 -5.56 -24.54
CA SER A 615 0.83 -6.07 -25.26
C SER A 615 0.51 -6.59 -26.68
N THR A 616 -0.70 -7.11 -26.90
CA THR A 616 -1.08 -7.72 -28.20
C THR A 616 -2.16 -6.96 -28.95
N ASN A 617 -2.75 -5.93 -28.33
CA ASN A 617 -3.88 -5.16 -28.88
C ASN A 617 -5.09 -6.07 -29.23
N GLU A 618 -5.39 -7.01 -28.34
CA GLU A 618 -6.49 -7.96 -28.50
C GLU A 618 -7.39 -7.99 -27.28
N LEU A 619 -8.69 -8.14 -27.53
CA LEU A 619 -9.67 -8.42 -26.50
C LEU A 619 -9.80 -9.93 -26.33
N ILE A 620 -9.55 -10.41 -25.11
CA ILE A 620 -9.57 -11.83 -24.78
C ILE A 620 -10.71 -12.08 -23.79
N GLU A 621 -11.55 -13.06 -24.06
CA GLU A 621 -12.67 -13.43 -23.20
C GLU A 621 -12.24 -14.54 -22.24
N GLY A 622 -12.44 -14.32 -20.92
CA GLY A 622 -12.26 -15.30 -19.86
C GLY A 622 -13.59 -15.96 -19.43
N PRO A 623 -13.57 -16.99 -18.55
CA PRO A 623 -12.37 -17.51 -17.89
C PRO A 623 -11.50 -18.35 -18.84
N ARG A 624 -10.20 -18.08 -18.86
CA ARG A 624 -9.28 -18.77 -19.78
C ARG A 624 -7.84 -18.69 -19.31
N LEU A 625 -7.11 -19.80 -19.42
CA LEU A 625 -5.65 -19.80 -19.39
C LEU A 625 -5.13 -19.58 -20.81
N VAL A 626 -4.27 -18.57 -20.98
CA VAL A 626 -3.62 -18.27 -22.26
C VAL A 626 -2.11 -18.34 -22.09
N THR A 627 -1.43 -19.01 -23.01
CA THR A 627 0.02 -19.01 -23.11
C THR A 627 0.44 -17.93 -24.09
N MET A 628 1.19 -16.95 -23.63
CA MET A 628 1.57 -15.76 -24.38
C MET A 628 3.10 -15.62 -24.41
N SER A 629 3.64 -15.05 -25.49
CA SER A 629 5.03 -14.66 -25.59
C SER A 629 5.18 -13.14 -25.45
N PHE A 630 6.19 -12.73 -24.69
CA PHE A 630 6.47 -11.33 -24.40
C PHE A 630 7.93 -11.01 -24.67
N THR A 631 8.17 -9.91 -25.35
CA THR A 631 9.52 -9.34 -25.47
C THR A 631 9.92 -8.62 -24.20
N ASP A 632 11.20 -8.30 -24.04
CA ASP A 632 11.68 -7.52 -22.90
C ASP A 632 11.01 -6.13 -22.76
N LYS A 633 10.45 -5.59 -23.84
CA LYS A 633 9.73 -4.30 -23.80
C LYS A 633 8.30 -4.41 -23.27
N GLN A 634 7.75 -5.59 -23.22
CA GLN A 634 6.35 -5.82 -22.91
C GLN A 634 6.19 -6.22 -21.44
N ILE A 635 5.18 -5.64 -20.80
CA ILE A 635 4.72 -6.01 -19.47
C ILE A 635 3.34 -6.64 -19.64
N PRO A 636 3.10 -7.85 -19.11
CA PRO A 636 1.77 -8.46 -19.17
C PRO A 636 0.81 -7.74 -18.21
N TYR A 637 -0.02 -6.88 -18.76
CA TYR A 637 -1.15 -6.30 -18.03
C TYR A 637 -2.33 -6.10 -18.98
N PHE A 638 -3.51 -6.14 -18.41
CA PHE A 638 -4.77 -6.19 -19.14
C PHE A 638 -5.75 -5.20 -18.55
N TYR A 639 -6.41 -4.44 -19.40
CA TYR A 639 -7.52 -3.60 -18.99
C TYR A 639 -8.84 -4.37 -19.11
N ARG A 640 -9.68 -4.26 -18.10
CA ARG A 640 -11.06 -4.77 -18.19
C ARG A 640 -11.80 -4.06 -19.33
N GLN A 641 -12.64 -4.76 -20.11
CA GLN A 641 -13.56 -4.09 -21.03
C GLN A 641 -14.51 -3.19 -20.21
N GLY A 642 -14.77 -1.99 -20.69
CA GLY A 642 -15.49 -0.96 -19.95
C GLY A 642 -14.60 -0.03 -19.10
N ALA A 643 -13.31 -0.31 -18.97
CA ALA A 643 -12.39 0.52 -18.15
C ALA A 643 -12.20 1.93 -18.71
N LEU A 644 -12.04 2.88 -17.78
CA LEU A 644 -11.65 4.28 -18.05
C LEU A 644 -10.47 4.61 -17.13
N ILE A 645 -9.25 4.51 -17.64
CA ILE A 645 -8.01 4.65 -16.88
C ILE A 645 -7.43 6.06 -17.11
N PRO A 646 -7.47 6.96 -16.12
CA PRO A 646 -6.86 8.27 -16.24
C PRO A 646 -5.33 8.18 -16.15
N ASN A 647 -4.66 8.86 -17.05
CA ASN A 647 -3.22 8.88 -17.17
C ASN A 647 -2.70 10.32 -17.30
N ASN A 648 -1.46 10.55 -16.86
CA ASN A 648 -0.71 11.75 -17.19
C ASN A 648 -0.16 11.71 -18.62
N PRO A 649 0.13 12.87 -19.23
CA PRO A 649 0.96 12.97 -20.42
C PRO A 649 2.36 12.36 -20.18
N ALA A 650 3.02 11.96 -21.27
CA ALA A 650 4.31 11.26 -21.22
C ALA A 650 5.51 12.11 -20.77
N ASP A 651 5.36 13.43 -20.73
CA ASP A 651 6.40 14.40 -20.37
C ASP A 651 6.42 14.82 -18.90
N VAL A 652 5.51 14.29 -18.09
CA VAL A 652 5.48 14.52 -16.63
C VAL A 652 6.75 13.92 -15.98
N MET A 653 7.43 14.74 -15.20
CA MET A 653 8.72 14.41 -14.58
C MET A 653 8.64 14.22 -13.07
N ASN A 654 7.53 14.64 -12.45
CA ASN A 654 7.28 14.55 -11.02
C ASN A 654 5.78 14.29 -10.78
N VAL A 655 5.42 13.40 -9.86
CA VAL A 655 4.00 13.07 -9.62
C VAL A 655 3.22 14.20 -8.95
N THR A 656 3.93 15.19 -8.39
CA THR A 656 3.29 16.38 -7.82
C THR A 656 2.86 17.41 -8.90
N GLU A 657 3.28 17.21 -10.16
CA GLU A 657 2.80 18.04 -11.26
C GLU A 657 1.29 17.82 -11.49
N ARG A 658 0.60 18.90 -11.80
CA ARG A 658 -0.84 18.90 -12.11
C ARG A 658 -1.05 19.33 -13.56
N PRO A 659 -0.92 18.41 -14.53
CA PRO A 659 -1.00 18.77 -15.95
C PRO A 659 -2.39 19.30 -16.33
N SER A 660 -2.39 20.27 -17.24
CA SER A 660 -3.60 20.85 -17.83
C SER A 660 -4.25 19.93 -18.89
N GLN A 661 -3.59 18.84 -19.24
CA GLN A 661 -4.13 17.77 -20.09
C GLN A 661 -4.03 16.44 -19.35
N LEU A 662 -5.05 15.59 -19.43
CA LEU A 662 -4.97 14.18 -19.04
C LEU A 662 -5.24 13.30 -20.25
N VAL A 663 -4.70 12.09 -20.19
CA VAL A 663 -4.97 11.02 -21.17
C VAL A 663 -5.95 10.03 -20.53
N LEU A 664 -7.00 9.65 -21.25
CA LEU A 664 -7.95 8.62 -20.82
C LEU A 664 -7.77 7.39 -21.70
N ASN A 665 -7.26 6.30 -21.13
CA ASN A 665 -7.24 4.99 -21.76
C ASN A 665 -8.61 4.31 -21.53
N ILE A 666 -9.32 4.02 -22.59
CA ILE A 666 -10.70 3.53 -22.54
C ILE A 666 -10.78 2.25 -23.35
N VAL A 667 -11.37 1.20 -22.78
CA VAL A 667 -11.65 -0.03 -23.53
C VAL A 667 -13.13 -0.07 -23.86
N SER A 668 -13.44 0.12 -25.16
CA SER A 668 -14.81 0.19 -25.64
C SER A 668 -15.48 -1.19 -25.69
N GLY A 669 -16.82 -1.18 -25.77
CA GLY A 669 -17.65 -2.39 -26.00
C GLY A 669 -18.50 -2.81 -24.80
N GLU A 670 -18.30 -2.22 -23.64
CA GLU A 670 -19.16 -2.39 -22.46
C GLU A 670 -19.37 -1.05 -21.76
N ASN A 671 -20.43 -0.96 -20.96
CA ASN A 671 -20.66 0.20 -20.12
C ASN A 671 -19.66 0.20 -18.97
N GLY A 672 -19.17 1.39 -18.61
CA GLY A 672 -18.19 1.51 -17.56
C GLY A 672 -18.28 2.84 -16.80
N LYS A 673 -17.67 2.86 -15.62
CA LYS A 673 -17.55 4.03 -14.77
C LYS A 673 -16.15 4.07 -14.13
N GLY A 674 -15.64 5.27 -13.96
CA GLY A 674 -14.41 5.55 -13.27
C GLY A 674 -14.47 6.93 -12.61
N PHE A 675 -13.39 7.33 -11.97
CA PHE A 675 -13.27 8.69 -11.45
C PHE A 675 -11.80 9.10 -11.38
N ILE A 676 -11.57 10.39 -11.27
CA ILE A 676 -10.27 11.01 -11.03
C ILE A 676 -10.36 11.70 -9.68
N TYR A 677 -9.50 11.33 -8.77
CA TYR A 677 -9.32 11.98 -7.48
C TYR A 677 -8.13 12.93 -7.54
N GLU A 678 -8.29 14.12 -7.00
CA GLU A 678 -7.24 15.16 -6.92
C GLU A 678 -7.35 15.91 -5.61
N ASP A 679 -6.22 16.12 -4.96
CA ASP A 679 -6.09 16.97 -3.79
C ASP A 679 -4.77 17.77 -3.84
N ASP A 680 -4.39 18.38 -2.74
CA ASP A 680 -3.19 19.20 -2.65
C ASP A 680 -1.91 18.37 -2.34
N GLY A 681 -1.95 17.05 -2.53
CA GLY A 681 -0.82 16.12 -2.47
C GLY A 681 -0.33 15.78 -1.07
N ASP A 682 0.13 16.75 -0.32
CA ASP A 682 0.73 16.57 1.03
C ASP A 682 -0.12 17.19 2.14
N ASN A 683 -1.22 17.87 1.82
CA ASN A 683 -2.10 18.48 2.82
C ASN A 683 -2.84 17.41 3.64
N PRO A 684 -2.85 17.50 4.99
CA PRO A 684 -3.53 16.53 5.86
C PRO A 684 -5.07 16.53 5.75
N ASP A 685 -5.67 17.55 5.13
CA ASP A 685 -7.12 17.70 4.99
C ASP A 685 -7.73 16.86 3.84
N TYR A 686 -7.03 15.89 3.32
CA TYR A 686 -7.44 15.06 2.17
C TYR A 686 -8.79 14.35 2.34
N SER A 687 -9.31 14.24 3.56
CA SER A 687 -10.65 13.67 3.82
C SER A 687 -11.79 14.61 3.44
N SER A 688 -11.54 15.92 3.37
CA SER A 688 -12.54 16.97 3.14
C SER A 688 -12.15 17.96 2.06
N ASN A 689 -10.86 18.15 1.78
CA ASN A 689 -10.34 19.11 0.81
C ASN A 689 -9.77 18.36 -0.41
N TYR A 690 -10.67 17.96 -1.31
CA TYR A 690 -10.33 17.25 -2.53
C TYR A 690 -11.33 17.55 -3.65
N ALA A 691 -10.95 17.22 -4.86
CA ALA A 691 -11.78 17.30 -6.04
C ALA A 691 -11.95 15.90 -6.67
N GLU A 692 -13.12 15.65 -7.22
CA GLU A 692 -13.48 14.41 -7.89
C GLU A 692 -14.17 14.67 -9.21
N THR A 693 -13.72 13.97 -10.27
CA THR A 693 -14.31 14.01 -11.60
C THR A 693 -14.76 12.62 -11.98
N MET A 694 -16.07 12.41 -12.10
CA MET A 694 -16.63 11.13 -12.55
C MET A 694 -16.44 10.95 -14.05
N LEU A 695 -16.12 9.72 -14.44
CA LEU A 695 -16.01 9.28 -15.82
C LEU A 695 -17.03 8.18 -16.09
N SER A 696 -17.63 8.17 -17.28
CA SER A 696 -18.49 7.06 -17.70
C SER A 696 -18.41 6.82 -19.19
N GLN A 697 -18.66 5.59 -19.58
CA GLN A 697 -18.87 5.21 -20.97
C GLN A 697 -20.10 4.34 -21.13
N THR A 698 -20.76 4.48 -22.28
CA THR A 698 -21.79 3.56 -22.74
C THR A 698 -21.51 3.21 -24.21
N PHE A 699 -21.90 2.01 -24.61
CA PHE A 699 -21.82 1.53 -25.97
C PHE A 699 -23.07 0.73 -26.35
N ASP A 700 -23.73 1.12 -27.41
CA ASP A 700 -24.98 0.49 -27.89
C ASP A 700 -24.80 -0.45 -29.09
N GLY A 701 -23.53 -0.70 -29.47
CA GLY A 701 -23.16 -1.49 -30.66
C GLY A 701 -22.91 -0.64 -31.91
N HIS A 702 -23.25 0.66 -31.87
CA HIS A 702 -23.07 1.59 -32.96
C HIS A 702 -22.45 2.91 -32.51
N VAL A 703 -22.87 3.45 -31.38
CA VAL A 703 -22.37 4.70 -30.81
C VAL A 703 -21.71 4.42 -29.47
N GLY A 704 -20.46 4.87 -29.33
CA GLY A 704 -19.79 5.02 -28.05
C GLY A 704 -19.98 6.42 -27.51
N GLU A 705 -20.52 6.53 -26.31
CA GLU A 705 -20.66 7.79 -25.59
C GLU A 705 -19.74 7.80 -24.37
N TYR A 706 -18.92 8.86 -24.25
CA TYR A 706 -17.96 9.02 -23.15
C TYR A 706 -18.24 10.35 -22.47
N VAL A 707 -18.47 10.31 -21.16
CA VAL A 707 -18.83 11.50 -20.38
C VAL A 707 -17.81 11.76 -19.31
N ILE A 708 -17.29 13.00 -19.29
CA ILE A 708 -16.47 13.54 -18.20
C ILE A 708 -17.36 14.53 -17.46
N SER A 709 -17.78 14.16 -16.26
CA SER A 709 -18.73 14.95 -15.45
C SER A 709 -18.08 16.23 -14.93
N PRO A 710 -18.88 17.23 -14.57
CA PRO A 710 -18.40 18.40 -13.85
C PRO A 710 -17.66 17.99 -12.57
N ARG A 711 -16.48 18.57 -12.35
CA ARG A 711 -15.67 18.33 -11.16
C ARG A 711 -16.44 18.78 -9.91
N LYS A 712 -16.50 17.91 -8.91
CA LYS A 712 -17.03 18.18 -7.58
C LYS A 712 -15.90 18.42 -6.59
N GLY A 713 -16.15 19.23 -5.56
CA GLY A 713 -15.16 19.57 -4.56
C GLY A 713 -14.15 20.62 -5.03
N THR A 714 -13.13 20.85 -4.22
CA THR A 714 -12.10 21.87 -4.47
C THR A 714 -10.72 21.30 -4.14
N SER A 715 -9.77 21.57 -5.01
CA SER A 715 -8.34 21.40 -4.74
C SER A 715 -7.64 22.64 -5.30
N LYS A 716 -6.72 23.19 -4.54
CA LYS A 716 -5.98 24.40 -4.97
C LYS A 716 -5.01 24.07 -6.10
N GLU A 717 -4.45 22.89 -6.09
CA GLU A 717 -3.43 22.45 -7.05
C GLU A 717 -4.03 21.95 -8.36
N ALA A 718 -5.29 21.48 -8.36
CA ALA A 718 -5.93 20.98 -9.57
C ALA A 718 -6.28 22.12 -10.55
N PRO A 719 -5.94 21.99 -11.85
CA PRO A 719 -6.25 23.02 -12.84
C PRO A 719 -7.74 23.34 -12.92
N SER A 720 -8.10 24.62 -13.05
CA SER A 720 -9.49 25.05 -13.21
C SER A 720 -10.07 24.74 -14.60
N SER A 721 -9.19 24.55 -15.59
CA SER A 721 -9.53 24.19 -16.97
C SER A 721 -8.64 23.05 -17.42
N ARG A 722 -9.21 22.11 -18.19
CA ARG A 722 -8.47 20.91 -18.61
C ARG A 722 -8.87 20.50 -20.03
N SER A 723 -7.91 20.01 -20.80
CA SER A 723 -8.12 19.24 -22.01
C SER A 723 -7.93 17.75 -21.74
N TYR A 724 -8.48 16.91 -22.62
CA TYR A 724 -8.31 15.48 -22.52
C TYR A 724 -7.92 14.89 -23.87
N LYS A 725 -7.09 13.86 -23.83
CA LYS A 725 -6.80 13.00 -24.96
C LYS A 725 -7.39 11.63 -24.69
N LEU A 726 -8.40 11.23 -25.46
CA LEU A 726 -9.00 9.90 -25.35
C LEU A 726 -8.26 8.93 -26.27
N LEU A 727 -7.82 7.81 -25.70
CA LEU A 727 -7.30 6.65 -26.42
C LEU A 727 -8.33 5.53 -26.24
N ILE A 728 -9.16 5.35 -27.26
CA ILE A 728 -10.29 4.41 -27.21
C ILE A 728 -9.87 3.16 -27.95
N TYR A 729 -9.59 2.09 -27.20
CA TYR A 729 -9.17 0.78 -27.68
C TYR A 729 -10.36 -0.11 -28.00
N ASN A 730 -10.08 -1.20 -28.71
CA ASN A 730 -11.08 -2.18 -29.15
C ASN A 730 -12.15 -1.55 -30.04
N THR A 731 -11.73 -0.70 -30.98
CA THR A 731 -12.62 -0.05 -31.94
C THR A 731 -12.24 -0.37 -33.39
N ASP A 732 -13.22 -0.29 -34.28
CA ASP A 732 -12.99 -0.11 -35.72
C ASP A 732 -12.77 1.38 -36.01
N LYS A 733 -12.47 1.69 -37.26
CA LYS A 733 -12.34 3.09 -37.70
C LYS A 733 -13.70 3.79 -37.61
N PRO A 734 -13.82 4.88 -36.84
CA PRO A 734 -15.07 5.61 -36.71
C PRO A 734 -15.56 6.20 -38.04
N LEU A 735 -16.87 6.35 -38.17
CA LEU A 735 -17.51 7.16 -39.20
C LEU A 735 -17.44 8.65 -38.84
N SER A 736 -17.68 8.96 -37.58
CA SER A 736 -17.71 10.33 -37.09
C SER A 736 -17.35 10.39 -35.60
N ALA A 737 -16.91 11.57 -35.15
CA ALA A 737 -16.74 11.88 -33.72
C ALA A 737 -17.21 13.29 -33.42
N LYS A 738 -17.87 13.47 -32.28
CA LYS A 738 -18.31 14.77 -31.78
C LYS A 738 -17.83 15.00 -30.36
N VAL A 739 -17.53 16.24 -30.03
CA VAL A 739 -17.30 16.73 -28.67
C VAL A 739 -18.31 17.85 -28.38
N ASP A 740 -19.13 17.67 -27.37
CA ASP A 740 -20.19 18.59 -26.98
C ASP A 740 -21.14 18.95 -28.15
N GLY A 741 -21.46 17.95 -28.95
CA GLY A 741 -22.29 18.06 -30.14
C GLY A 741 -21.59 18.62 -31.40
N MET A 742 -20.36 19.08 -31.30
CA MET A 742 -19.58 19.62 -32.42
C MET A 742 -18.71 18.54 -33.05
N GLN A 743 -18.74 18.43 -34.37
CA GLN A 743 -17.87 17.52 -35.13
C GLN A 743 -16.40 17.83 -34.88
N VAL A 744 -15.62 16.78 -34.61
CA VAL A 744 -14.18 16.87 -34.40
C VAL A 744 -13.42 15.88 -35.30
N THR A 745 -12.15 16.16 -35.50
CA THR A 745 -11.25 15.22 -36.18
C THR A 745 -10.80 14.14 -35.18
N PHE A 746 -10.53 12.96 -35.71
CA PHE A 746 -9.94 11.84 -34.97
C PHE A 746 -8.84 11.17 -35.80
N THR A 747 -7.97 10.44 -35.12
CA THR A 747 -7.05 9.52 -35.78
C THR A 747 -7.40 8.09 -35.39
N TYR A 748 -7.13 7.14 -36.29
CA TYR A 748 -7.33 5.74 -36.03
C TYR A 748 -6.10 4.94 -36.41
N ASN A 749 -5.63 4.12 -35.50
CA ASN A 749 -4.54 3.17 -35.73
C ASN A 749 -5.14 1.75 -35.79
N ALA A 750 -5.03 1.12 -36.97
CA ALA A 750 -5.62 -0.21 -37.22
C ALA A 750 -4.87 -1.34 -36.50
N GLU A 751 -3.57 -1.19 -36.27
CA GLU A 751 -2.76 -2.18 -35.56
C GLU A 751 -3.11 -2.24 -34.07
N SER A 752 -3.19 -1.09 -33.42
CA SER A 752 -3.60 -0.99 -32.02
C SER A 752 -5.11 -0.91 -31.81
N LYS A 753 -5.92 -0.95 -32.90
CA LYS A 753 -7.39 -0.81 -32.85
C LYS A 753 -7.82 0.36 -31.98
N CYS A 754 -7.09 1.47 -32.07
CA CYS A 754 -7.22 2.62 -31.20
C CYS A 754 -7.69 3.86 -31.95
N THR A 755 -8.80 4.42 -31.50
CA THR A 755 -9.27 5.74 -31.93
C THR A 755 -8.76 6.79 -30.97
N THR A 756 -8.12 7.84 -31.48
CA THR A 756 -7.64 8.99 -30.69
C THR A 756 -8.48 10.22 -30.94
N ILE A 757 -8.97 10.86 -29.86
CA ILE A 757 -9.75 12.08 -29.91
C ILE A 757 -9.13 13.11 -28.98
N GLU A 758 -8.88 14.30 -29.48
CA GLU A 758 -8.45 15.45 -28.68
C GLU A 758 -9.70 16.23 -28.23
N VAL A 759 -9.93 16.31 -26.93
CA VAL A 759 -11.01 17.08 -26.32
C VAL A 759 -10.45 18.45 -25.91
N PRO A 760 -10.88 19.55 -26.55
CA PRO A 760 -10.34 20.87 -26.26
C PRO A 760 -10.48 21.28 -24.80
N SER A 761 -9.58 22.15 -24.34
CA SER A 761 -9.61 22.66 -22.97
C SER A 761 -10.93 23.40 -22.70
N ALA A 762 -11.53 23.08 -21.56
CA ALA A 762 -12.70 23.76 -21.03
C ALA A 762 -12.63 23.82 -19.50
N SER A 763 -13.51 24.64 -18.90
CA SER A 763 -13.64 24.66 -17.43
C SER A 763 -13.97 23.28 -16.88
N CYS A 764 -13.28 22.86 -15.83
CA CYS A 764 -13.58 21.61 -15.14
C CYS A 764 -14.96 21.56 -14.46
N SER A 765 -15.66 22.70 -14.40
CA SER A 765 -17.06 22.76 -13.91
C SER A 765 -18.08 22.41 -15.01
N MET A 766 -17.65 22.16 -16.24
CA MET A 766 -18.52 21.78 -17.36
C MET A 766 -18.46 20.28 -17.59
N GLU A 767 -19.61 19.69 -17.91
CA GLU A 767 -19.66 18.33 -18.48
C GLU A 767 -19.04 18.34 -19.88
N ARG A 768 -18.29 17.29 -20.19
CA ARG A 768 -17.80 17.03 -21.54
C ARG A 768 -18.42 15.74 -22.03
N ARG A 769 -19.02 15.80 -23.22
CA ARG A 769 -19.67 14.65 -23.86
C ARG A 769 -19.02 14.37 -25.19
N ILE A 770 -18.53 13.17 -25.35
CA ILE A 770 -17.87 12.70 -26.55
C ILE A 770 -18.68 11.56 -27.13
N GLU A 771 -19.10 11.70 -28.39
CA GLU A 771 -19.85 10.69 -29.15
C GLU A 771 -19.01 10.20 -30.32
N VAL A 772 -18.90 8.88 -30.49
CA VAL A 772 -18.14 8.24 -31.58
C VAL A 772 -19.04 7.25 -32.27
N GLU A 773 -19.25 7.46 -33.57
CA GLU A 773 -20.14 6.62 -34.38
C GLU A 773 -19.34 5.64 -35.22
N TYR A 774 -19.74 4.39 -35.27
CA TYR A 774 -19.12 3.29 -36.01
C TYR A 774 -20.10 2.73 -37.06
N ALA A 775 -19.57 2.05 -38.09
CA ALA A 775 -20.38 1.59 -39.28
C ALA A 775 -21.41 0.51 -38.96
N THR A 776 -21.11 -0.39 -38.06
CA THR A 776 -21.94 -1.51 -37.56
C THR A 776 -21.40 -1.99 -36.22
N SER A 777 -22.08 -2.90 -35.53
CA SER A 777 -21.60 -3.41 -34.25
C SER A 777 -20.11 -3.80 -34.30
N SER A 778 -19.29 -2.92 -33.80
CA SER A 778 -17.84 -2.97 -33.93
C SER A 778 -17.15 -3.51 -32.71
N ALA A 779 -17.83 -4.29 -31.90
CA ALA A 779 -17.13 -5.12 -30.95
C ALA A 779 -16.20 -6.04 -31.73
N VAL A 780 -14.91 -5.74 -31.70
CA VAL A 780 -13.90 -6.64 -32.26
C VAL A 780 -14.08 -7.99 -31.58
N ALA A 781 -14.26 -9.04 -32.39
CA ALA A 781 -14.51 -10.38 -31.87
C ALA A 781 -13.46 -10.75 -30.83
N SER A 782 -13.90 -11.13 -29.64
CA SER A 782 -13.03 -11.76 -28.65
C SER A 782 -12.48 -13.07 -29.24
N ILE A 783 -11.26 -13.42 -28.84
CA ILE A 783 -10.74 -14.74 -29.17
C ILE A 783 -11.55 -15.77 -28.38
N THR A 784 -12.34 -16.59 -29.08
CA THR A 784 -13.13 -17.64 -28.41
C THR A 784 -12.28 -18.88 -28.16
N ALA A 785 -12.67 -19.69 -27.16
CA ALA A 785 -11.92 -20.89 -26.76
C ALA A 785 -11.76 -21.93 -27.89
N ASN A 786 -12.59 -21.90 -28.92
CA ASN A 786 -12.59 -22.84 -30.02
C ASN A 786 -11.83 -22.36 -31.27
N ASP A 787 -11.53 -21.04 -31.33
CA ASP A 787 -10.78 -20.48 -32.44
C ASP A 787 -9.34 -20.25 -31.94
N ALA A 788 -8.48 -21.25 -32.16
CA ALA A 788 -7.06 -21.11 -31.94
C ALA A 788 -6.51 -20.08 -32.90
N LYS A 789 -6.71 -18.81 -32.66
CA LYS A 789 -5.97 -17.77 -33.36
C LYS A 789 -4.55 -17.77 -32.83
N VAL A 790 -3.63 -17.96 -33.69
CA VAL A 790 -2.22 -17.79 -33.45
C VAL A 790 -1.85 -16.40 -33.94
N ALA A 791 -1.49 -15.51 -33.05
CA ALA A 791 -0.94 -14.22 -33.45
C ALA A 791 0.57 -14.41 -33.70
N TYR A 792 1.02 -14.07 -34.90
CA TYR A 792 2.43 -14.12 -35.23
C TYR A 792 3.11 -12.81 -34.87
N ASP A 793 4.08 -12.88 -33.97
CA ASP A 793 4.97 -11.77 -33.73
C ASP A 793 6.16 -11.83 -34.70
N SER A 794 6.08 -11.03 -35.75
CA SER A 794 7.11 -10.95 -36.79
C SER A 794 8.48 -10.50 -36.28
N ALA A 795 8.53 -9.78 -35.15
CA ALA A 795 9.77 -9.32 -34.57
C ALA A 795 10.51 -10.41 -33.79
N SER A 796 9.76 -11.36 -33.21
CA SER A 796 10.31 -12.45 -32.39
C SER A 796 10.30 -13.81 -33.06
N THR A 797 9.65 -13.94 -34.21
CA THR A 797 9.42 -15.21 -34.91
C THR A 797 8.67 -16.26 -34.07
N LYS A 798 7.85 -15.80 -33.15
CA LYS A 798 7.06 -16.66 -32.27
C LYS A 798 5.57 -16.40 -32.40
N PHE A 799 4.80 -17.36 -31.93
CA PHE A 799 3.36 -17.35 -31.98
C PHE A 799 2.75 -17.25 -30.60
N ILE A 800 1.69 -16.49 -30.49
CA ILE A 800 0.86 -16.43 -29.29
C ILE A 800 -0.33 -17.34 -29.52
N ALA A 801 -0.50 -18.36 -28.68
CA ALA A 801 -1.57 -19.33 -28.82
C ALA A 801 -2.32 -19.53 -27.50
N SER A 802 -3.61 -19.81 -27.60
CA SER A 802 -4.40 -20.22 -26.44
C SER A 802 -3.94 -21.56 -25.89
N ALA A 803 -3.72 -21.67 -24.58
CA ALA A 803 -3.30 -22.91 -23.91
C ALA A 803 -4.35 -24.05 -24.01
N GLN A 804 -5.60 -23.74 -24.34
CA GLN A 804 -6.64 -24.74 -24.50
C GLN A 804 -6.65 -25.41 -25.88
N CYS A 805 -5.75 -25.03 -26.74
CA CYS A 805 -5.63 -25.69 -28.04
C CYS A 805 -5.02 -27.08 -27.84
N SER A 806 -5.86 -28.10 -27.80
CA SER A 806 -5.45 -29.51 -27.77
C SER A 806 -4.98 -30.05 -29.12
N LYS A 807 -5.03 -29.26 -30.16
CA LYS A 807 -4.61 -29.63 -31.52
C LYS A 807 -3.26 -29.00 -31.85
N LYS A 808 -2.42 -29.79 -32.49
CA LYS A 808 -1.15 -29.34 -33.04
C LYS A 808 -1.43 -28.25 -34.07
N ILE A 809 -0.96 -27.02 -33.80
CA ILE A 809 -1.09 -25.93 -34.77
C ILE A 809 -0.07 -26.18 -35.86
N LEU A 810 -0.54 -26.48 -37.05
CA LEU A 810 0.28 -26.48 -38.24
C LEU A 810 0.26 -25.06 -38.79
N VAL A 811 1.43 -24.43 -38.83
CA VAL A 811 1.64 -23.15 -39.49
C VAL A 811 2.16 -23.49 -40.91
N GLU A 812 1.38 -23.17 -41.91
CA GLU A 812 1.83 -23.18 -43.32
C GLU A 812 2.58 -21.91 -43.66
#